data_32895719e0fa7114de9f253bf480fa68
#
_entry.id   32895719e0fa7114de9f253bf480fa68
#
_cell.length_a   1.000
_cell.length_b   1.000
_cell.length_c   1.000
_cell.angle_alpha   90.00
_cell.angle_beta   90.00
_cell.angle_gamma   90.00
#
_symmetry.space_group_name_H-M   'P 1'
#
loop_
_entity.id
_entity.type
_entity.pdbx_description
1 polymer ?
#
loop_
_entity_poly.entity_id
_entity_poly.type
_entity_poly.pdbx_seq_one_letter_code
_entity_poly.pdbx_strand_id
1 'polypeptide(L)'
;MRLSELKTGEKGVIVKVLGHGGFRKRIVEMGFIKGKTVEVLLNAPLKDPIKYKVMGYEISLRRQEAEMIEIVGEKEMCRESVQLDYHEGWSEDMRLDEEELKRIALGKRRTINVALVGNPNCGKTSLFNIASGSHEHVGNYSGVTVDAKEGYFDFQGYHFRIVDLPGTYSLSAYSPEEIYVRHHIINETPDIIINVVASSNLERNLYLTTQLIDMNVRMVIALNMYDELEASGNTLDYVKLGQLFGVPMLPTISRTGKGIEQLFHIIIGIYEGGDFLDKKGKIRAEILNDLRNWHKEYVPDHDFGTHKEEKEHPAGFYRHIHINHGPELERSIEEVKRIISVNENIRYKYSTRFLAIKLLENDEDLEKTVQEFPNGKDIIEVRNREVQRLRNAINEDSEQAITDAKYGFIAGALRETYVDKQEDTARTTRVIDSIVTHRVWGYPIFFLFLYLMFEGTFILGDYPMQGIEWLVGALGSLVRDNMFEGPLKDLLVDGIIGGVGGVIVFLPNILILYFFISLMEDSGYMARAAFIMDKIMHKMGLHGKSFIPLIMGFGCNVPAIMASRTIENRKSRLVTMLINPLMSCSARLPIYLLLVGAFFPNNASLVLLIIYAIGILLAVVMARLFCRFLVKGDDTPFVMELPPYRIPTSKSIFRHTWEKGAQYLRKMGGIIMVASIVIWALGYYPDHDAYQDVAEQQENSYIGRIGKAVEPVIEPLGFDWKLGVGILSGVGAKELVVSTLGVLYADDAEADAVSLGERIPITPLVAFGYMVFVLIYFPCIATLAAIKGESGSWKWALFAAVYTTVLAWVVSFAIYQIGGLFG
;
A
#
# COMPACT_ATOMS: atom_id res chain seq x y z
N MET A 1 24.64 -4.33 -17.78
CA MET A 1 24.30 -3.61 -19.04
C MET A 1 23.67 -4.55 -20.06
N ARG A 2 23.07 -4.02 -21.14
CA ARG A 2 22.47 -4.85 -22.20
C ARG A 2 23.48 -5.06 -23.33
N LEU A 3 23.36 -6.21 -24.02
CA LEU A 3 24.27 -6.53 -25.15
C LEU A 3 24.20 -5.47 -26.27
N SER A 4 23.04 -4.86 -26.49
CA SER A 4 22.84 -3.78 -27.48
C SER A 4 23.58 -2.47 -27.16
N GLU A 5 24.11 -2.31 -25.95
CA GLU A 5 24.82 -1.12 -25.50
C GLU A 5 26.35 -1.18 -25.74
N LEU A 6 26.86 -2.39 -26.09
CA LEU A 6 28.27 -2.55 -26.46
C LEU A 6 28.58 -1.86 -27.78
N LYS A 7 29.78 -1.26 -27.87
CA LYS A 7 30.30 -0.67 -29.08
C LYS A 7 31.09 -1.71 -29.91
N THR A 8 31.31 -1.41 -31.17
CA THR A 8 32.14 -2.22 -32.05
C THR A 8 33.54 -2.40 -31.44
N GLY A 9 33.99 -3.64 -31.33
CA GLY A 9 35.25 -4.05 -30.72
C GLY A 9 35.19 -4.29 -29.20
N GLU A 10 34.13 -3.85 -28.52
CA GLU A 10 33.95 -4.12 -27.07
C GLU A 10 33.52 -5.58 -26.85
N LYS A 11 33.97 -6.13 -25.71
CA LYS A 11 33.64 -7.48 -25.24
C LYS A 11 32.80 -7.41 -23.99
N GLY A 12 31.97 -8.45 -23.80
CA GLY A 12 31.23 -8.62 -22.57
C GLY A 12 30.99 -10.10 -22.27
N VAL A 13 30.71 -10.42 -21.03
CA VAL A 13 30.36 -11.78 -20.62
C VAL A 13 28.86 -11.86 -20.33
N ILE A 14 28.21 -12.85 -20.92
CA ILE A 14 26.76 -13.04 -20.80
C ILE A 14 26.40 -13.46 -19.37
N VAL A 15 25.56 -12.67 -18.71
CA VAL A 15 25.02 -12.95 -17.37
C VAL A 15 23.76 -13.80 -17.52
N LYS A 16 22.78 -13.28 -18.27
CA LYS A 16 21.51 -13.98 -18.51
C LYS A 16 20.84 -13.56 -19.81
N VAL A 17 20.01 -14.45 -20.34
CA VAL A 17 19.12 -14.18 -21.46
C VAL A 17 17.72 -13.98 -20.92
N LEU A 18 17.17 -12.80 -21.16
CA LEU A 18 15.80 -12.43 -20.81
C LEU A 18 14.83 -12.86 -21.91
N GLY A 19 13.54 -12.62 -21.72
CA GLY A 19 12.51 -12.96 -22.71
C GLY A 19 11.87 -14.32 -22.48
N HIS A 20 10.84 -14.61 -23.25
CA HIS A 20 9.91 -15.72 -23.03
C HIS A 20 10.00 -16.80 -24.09
N GLY A 21 9.68 -18.06 -23.70
CA GLY A 21 9.37 -19.16 -24.60
C GLY A 21 10.37 -19.41 -25.73
N GLY A 22 9.88 -19.42 -26.99
CA GLY A 22 10.64 -19.76 -28.18
C GLY A 22 11.80 -18.81 -28.51
N PHE A 23 11.71 -17.54 -28.17
CA PHE A 23 12.80 -16.58 -28.33
C PHE A 23 14.03 -16.96 -27.50
N ARG A 24 13.85 -17.18 -26.20
CA ARG A 24 14.94 -17.55 -25.31
C ARG A 24 15.60 -18.86 -25.74
N LYS A 25 14.79 -19.86 -26.12
CA LYS A 25 15.30 -21.13 -26.62
C LYS A 25 16.19 -20.93 -27.84
N ARG A 26 15.73 -20.19 -28.84
CA ARG A 26 16.48 -19.87 -30.07
C ARG A 26 17.81 -19.16 -29.78
N ILE A 27 17.81 -18.12 -28.89
CA ILE A 27 19.02 -17.38 -28.57
C ILE A 27 20.05 -18.26 -27.85
N VAL A 28 19.59 -19.15 -26.96
CA VAL A 28 20.47 -20.12 -26.28
C VAL A 28 21.03 -21.16 -27.26
N GLU A 29 20.20 -21.64 -28.18
CA GLU A 29 20.63 -22.58 -29.26
C GLU A 29 21.67 -21.91 -30.19
N MET A 30 21.59 -20.61 -30.40
CA MET A 30 22.61 -19.84 -31.16
C MET A 30 23.90 -19.64 -30.39
N GLY A 31 24.04 -20.11 -29.16
CA GLY A 31 25.28 -20.04 -28.37
C GLY A 31 25.38 -18.88 -27.42
N PHE A 32 24.32 -18.05 -27.26
CA PHE A 32 24.30 -16.99 -26.22
C PHE A 32 23.98 -17.63 -24.87
N ILE A 33 24.98 -18.29 -24.29
CA ILE A 33 24.88 -19.07 -23.06
C ILE A 33 25.53 -18.27 -21.92
N LYS A 34 24.98 -18.37 -20.74
CA LYS A 34 25.52 -17.76 -19.50
C LYS A 34 27.01 -18.07 -19.31
N GLY A 35 27.78 -17.03 -18.98
CA GLY A 35 29.24 -17.13 -18.74
C GLY A 35 30.08 -17.21 -20.02
N LYS A 36 29.50 -17.10 -21.21
CA LYS A 36 30.26 -17.03 -22.47
C LYS A 36 30.56 -15.59 -22.84
N THR A 37 31.76 -15.37 -23.38
CA THR A 37 32.20 -14.07 -23.88
C THR A 37 31.56 -13.81 -25.24
N VAL A 38 31.06 -12.59 -25.44
CA VAL A 38 30.52 -12.07 -26.67
C VAL A 38 31.27 -10.80 -27.06
N GLU A 39 31.60 -10.63 -28.33
CA GLU A 39 32.30 -9.48 -28.90
C GLU A 39 31.45 -8.86 -30.00
N VAL A 40 31.35 -7.53 -30.05
CA VAL A 40 30.68 -6.82 -31.14
C VAL A 40 31.65 -6.64 -32.29
N LEU A 41 31.37 -7.27 -33.41
CA LEU A 41 32.22 -7.18 -34.60
C LEU A 41 31.89 -5.95 -35.45
N LEU A 42 30.60 -5.73 -35.75
CA LEU A 42 30.15 -4.70 -36.67
C LEU A 42 28.70 -4.33 -36.40
N ASN A 43 28.41 -3.03 -36.51
CA ASN A 43 27.04 -2.53 -36.63
C ASN A 43 26.68 -2.33 -38.11
N ALA A 44 25.52 -2.75 -38.56
CA ALA A 44 25.03 -2.43 -39.90
C ALA A 44 24.96 -0.90 -40.13
N PRO A 45 24.96 -0.44 -41.40
CA PRO A 45 24.96 1.01 -41.72
C PRO A 45 23.82 1.81 -41.06
N LEU A 46 22.67 1.19 -40.85
CA LEU A 46 21.52 1.75 -40.14
C LEU A 46 21.50 1.43 -38.64
N LYS A 47 22.63 0.94 -38.09
CA LYS A 47 22.81 0.53 -36.68
C LYS A 47 21.98 -0.70 -36.27
N ASP A 48 21.36 -1.41 -37.18
CA ASP A 48 20.59 -2.64 -36.98
C ASP A 48 20.59 -3.49 -38.27
N PRO A 49 20.87 -4.81 -38.23
CA PRO A 49 21.29 -5.62 -37.07
C PRO A 49 22.75 -5.40 -36.65
N ILE A 50 23.09 -5.91 -35.46
CA ILE A 50 24.45 -5.88 -34.89
C ILE A 50 25.06 -7.29 -35.05
N LYS A 51 26.30 -7.35 -35.53
CA LYS A 51 27.03 -8.59 -35.70
C LYS A 51 27.92 -8.87 -34.49
N TYR A 52 27.71 -10.04 -33.90
CA TYR A 52 28.40 -10.48 -32.70
C TYR A 52 29.23 -11.73 -33.02
N LYS A 53 30.32 -11.91 -32.25
CA LYS A 53 31.08 -13.14 -32.19
C LYS A 53 30.85 -13.79 -30.85
N VAL A 54 30.33 -15.03 -30.86
CA VAL A 54 30.09 -15.83 -29.65
C VAL A 54 30.51 -17.27 -29.90
N MET A 55 31.24 -17.88 -28.97
CA MET A 55 31.76 -19.24 -29.11
C MET A 55 32.49 -19.53 -30.44
N GLY A 56 33.12 -18.53 -31.04
CA GLY A 56 33.82 -18.65 -32.33
C GLY A 56 32.97 -18.45 -33.59
N TYR A 57 31.65 -18.36 -33.46
CA TYR A 57 30.72 -18.14 -34.58
C TYR A 57 30.32 -16.66 -34.68
N GLU A 58 30.08 -16.22 -35.91
CA GLU A 58 29.58 -14.86 -36.18
C GLU A 58 28.06 -14.91 -36.35
N ILE A 59 27.35 -14.19 -35.52
CA ILE A 59 25.90 -14.19 -35.48
C ILE A 59 25.39 -12.73 -35.49
N SER A 60 24.36 -12.50 -36.31
CA SER A 60 23.72 -11.19 -36.37
C SER A 60 22.41 -11.20 -35.56
N LEU A 61 22.26 -10.30 -34.62
CA LEU A 61 21.04 -10.06 -33.85
C LEU A 61 20.49 -8.69 -34.15
N ARG A 62 19.18 -8.57 -34.18
CA ARG A 62 18.53 -7.25 -34.16
C ARG A 62 18.79 -6.57 -32.81
N ARG A 63 18.80 -5.24 -32.80
CA ARG A 63 19.06 -4.47 -31.60
C ARG A 63 18.11 -4.84 -30.44
N GLN A 64 16.84 -5.02 -30.74
CA GLN A 64 15.82 -5.46 -29.77
C GLN A 64 16.09 -6.88 -29.22
N GLU A 65 16.60 -7.80 -30.01
CA GLU A 65 17.03 -9.12 -29.56
C GLU A 65 18.24 -9.03 -28.62
N ALA A 66 19.19 -8.16 -28.95
CA ALA A 66 20.36 -7.90 -28.14
C ALA A 66 20.02 -7.16 -26.80
N GLU A 67 18.94 -6.38 -26.77
CA GLU A 67 18.43 -5.76 -25.53
C GLU A 67 17.93 -6.80 -24.51
N MET A 68 17.57 -7.98 -24.97
CA MET A 68 17.10 -9.08 -24.12
C MET A 68 18.26 -9.94 -23.57
N ILE A 69 19.50 -9.56 -23.81
CA ILE A 69 20.69 -10.25 -23.29
C ILE A 69 21.41 -9.34 -22.32
N GLU A 70 21.51 -9.76 -21.09
CA GLU A 70 22.24 -9.04 -20.04
C GLU A 70 23.70 -9.51 -20.00
N ILE A 71 24.62 -8.57 -19.99
CA ILE A 71 26.05 -8.81 -19.99
C ILE A 71 26.77 -7.94 -18.95
N VAL A 72 27.99 -8.35 -18.59
CA VAL A 72 28.97 -7.49 -17.91
C VAL A 72 29.99 -7.07 -18.96
N GLY A 73 30.18 -5.76 -19.12
CA GLY A 73 31.15 -5.17 -20.04
C GLY A 73 32.14 -4.25 -19.31
N GLU A 74 33.13 -3.74 -20.04
CA GLU A 74 34.22 -2.86 -19.54
C GLU A 74 33.73 -1.71 -18.63
N LYS A 75 32.61 -1.07 -19.00
CA LYS A 75 32.07 0.08 -18.25
C LYS A 75 31.55 -0.26 -16.84
N GLU A 76 31.16 -1.51 -16.62
CA GLU A 76 30.71 -1.94 -15.29
C GLU A 76 31.87 -2.32 -14.38
N MET A 77 32.96 -2.81 -14.97
CA MET A 77 34.20 -3.07 -14.25
C MET A 77 34.77 -1.79 -13.63
N CYS A 78 34.78 -0.68 -14.39
CA CYS A 78 35.18 0.63 -13.88
C CYS A 78 34.29 1.20 -12.77
N ARG A 79 33.02 0.81 -12.69
CA ARG A 79 32.10 1.27 -11.62
C ARG A 79 32.23 0.48 -10.32
N GLU A 80 32.51 -0.80 -10.41
CA GLU A 80 32.67 -1.66 -9.22
C GLU A 80 34.07 -1.52 -8.59
N SER A 81 35.12 -1.24 -9.39
CA SER A 81 36.47 -0.94 -8.89
C SER A 81 36.57 0.39 -8.13
N VAL A 82 35.66 1.34 -8.35
CA VAL A 82 35.57 2.61 -7.61
C VAL A 82 34.95 2.46 -6.21
N GLN A 83 34.30 1.35 -5.92
CA GLN A 83 33.72 1.07 -4.59
C GLN A 83 34.65 0.26 -3.66
N LEU A 84 35.76 -0.26 -4.16
CA LEU A 84 36.74 -1.01 -3.39
C LEU A 84 38.13 -0.28 -3.51
N ASP A 85 38.45 0.45 -2.45
CA ASP A 85 39.76 1.05 -2.13
C ASP A 85 40.31 2.16 -3.02
N TYR A 86 40.41 3.35 -2.40
CA TYR A 86 41.25 4.47 -2.78
C TYR A 86 42.73 4.04 -2.70
N HIS A 87 43.31 3.64 -3.83
CA HIS A 87 44.76 3.67 -4.03
C HIS A 87 45.09 4.37 -5.32
N GLU A 88 45.78 5.53 -5.18
CA GLU A 88 46.36 6.30 -6.26
C GLU A 88 47.35 5.44 -7.08
N GLY A 89 47.09 5.36 -8.38
CA GLY A 89 48.12 4.85 -9.30
C GLY A 89 47.64 3.82 -10.33
N TRP A 90 46.62 4.15 -11.11
CA TRP A 90 46.21 3.27 -12.21
C TRP A 90 46.45 3.99 -13.53
N SER A 91 47.43 3.45 -14.33
CA SER A 91 47.73 3.90 -15.66
C SER A 91 46.75 3.40 -16.72
N GLU A 92 46.54 4.16 -17.79
CA GLU A 92 45.60 3.96 -18.91
C GLU A 92 45.81 2.69 -19.77
N ASP A 93 46.64 1.71 -19.37
CA ASP A 93 47.03 0.52 -20.17
C ASP A 93 46.47 -0.79 -19.58
N MET A 94 45.26 -0.79 -19.01
CA MET A 94 44.62 -2.03 -18.52
C MET A 94 43.95 -2.77 -19.68
N ARG A 95 44.64 -3.71 -20.26
CA ARG A 95 44.05 -4.73 -21.14
C ARG A 95 43.01 -5.48 -20.32
N LEU A 96 41.79 -5.56 -20.85
CA LEU A 96 40.69 -6.34 -20.31
C LEU A 96 41.12 -7.73 -19.89
N ASP A 97 41.11 -7.98 -18.61
CA ASP A 97 41.25 -9.33 -18.10
C ASP A 97 39.89 -10.03 -18.24
N GLU A 98 39.82 -10.93 -19.25
CA GLU A 98 38.62 -11.74 -19.51
C GLU A 98 38.23 -12.60 -18.30
N GLU A 99 39.18 -12.95 -17.44
CA GLU A 99 38.94 -13.69 -16.22
C GLU A 99 38.19 -12.84 -15.17
N GLU A 100 38.49 -11.58 -15.08
CA GLU A 100 37.81 -10.64 -14.15
C GLU A 100 36.37 -10.35 -14.58
N LEU A 101 36.12 -10.16 -15.88
CA LEU A 101 34.77 -10.07 -16.43
C LEU A 101 33.96 -11.36 -16.15
N LYS A 102 34.57 -12.53 -16.27
CA LYS A 102 33.95 -13.81 -15.95
C LYS A 102 33.65 -13.93 -14.46
N ARG A 103 34.52 -13.40 -13.58
CA ARG A 103 34.32 -13.38 -12.12
C ARG A 103 33.14 -12.50 -11.73
N ILE A 104 33.06 -11.28 -12.29
CA ILE A 104 31.93 -10.35 -12.07
C ILE A 104 30.63 -10.95 -12.61
N ALA A 105 30.68 -11.54 -13.83
CA ALA A 105 29.53 -12.18 -14.43
C ALA A 105 29.03 -13.39 -13.59
N LEU A 106 29.96 -14.14 -12.99
CA LEU A 106 29.63 -15.23 -12.09
C LEU A 106 28.95 -14.71 -10.80
N GLY A 107 29.43 -13.59 -10.24
CA GLY A 107 28.81 -12.90 -9.11
C GLY A 107 27.39 -12.45 -9.44
N LYS A 108 27.21 -11.75 -10.58
CA LYS A 108 25.88 -11.30 -11.05
C LYS A 108 24.96 -12.48 -11.42
N ARG A 109 25.50 -13.57 -11.93
CA ARG A 109 24.74 -14.81 -12.17
C ARG A 109 24.18 -15.41 -10.88
N ARG A 110 24.81 -15.17 -9.75
CA ARG A 110 24.31 -15.61 -8.44
C ARG A 110 23.24 -14.73 -7.86
N THR A 111 22.88 -13.63 -8.52
CA THR A 111 21.76 -12.77 -8.12
C THR A 111 20.46 -13.27 -8.75
N ILE A 112 19.46 -13.57 -7.92
CA ILE A 112 18.14 -14.03 -8.33
C ILE A 112 17.11 -12.95 -8.02
N ASN A 113 16.44 -12.42 -9.05
CA ASN A 113 15.34 -11.47 -8.88
C ASN A 113 14.02 -12.21 -8.75
N VAL A 114 13.37 -12.04 -7.62
CA VAL A 114 12.12 -12.71 -7.28
C VAL A 114 11.01 -11.68 -7.08
N ALA A 115 9.85 -11.90 -7.70
CA ALA A 115 8.66 -11.12 -7.44
C ALA A 115 7.64 -11.95 -6.65
N LEU A 116 7.12 -11.40 -5.55
CA LEU A 116 6.01 -11.97 -4.80
C LEU A 116 4.70 -11.48 -5.39
N VAL A 117 3.85 -12.41 -5.81
CA VAL A 117 2.51 -12.16 -6.33
C VAL A 117 1.51 -12.96 -5.52
N GLY A 118 0.29 -12.52 -5.40
CA GLY A 118 -0.76 -13.26 -4.70
C GLY A 118 -1.93 -12.37 -4.31
N ASN A 119 -3.03 -13.01 -3.93
CA ASN A 119 -4.24 -12.30 -3.55
C ASN A 119 -4.02 -11.44 -2.29
N PRO A 120 -4.84 -10.40 -2.08
CA PRO A 120 -4.88 -9.71 -0.79
C PRO A 120 -5.10 -10.72 0.36
N ASN A 121 -4.43 -10.49 1.48
CA ASN A 121 -4.53 -11.30 2.70
C ASN A 121 -4.04 -12.77 2.61
N CYS A 122 -3.36 -13.18 1.53
CA CYS A 122 -2.76 -14.52 1.44
C CYS A 122 -1.46 -14.68 2.28
N GLY A 123 -1.04 -13.64 3.02
CA GLY A 123 0.16 -13.67 3.83
C GLY A 123 1.46 -13.36 3.08
N LYS A 124 1.39 -12.74 1.91
CA LYS A 124 2.50 -12.37 1.04
C LYS A 124 3.56 -11.51 1.76
N THR A 125 3.13 -10.39 2.37
CA THR A 125 4.02 -9.50 3.13
C THR A 125 4.63 -10.18 4.36
N SER A 126 3.92 -11.12 4.98
CA SER A 126 4.48 -11.93 6.08
C SER A 126 5.61 -12.84 5.60
N LEU A 127 5.44 -13.46 4.43
CA LEU A 127 6.48 -14.26 3.78
C LEU A 127 7.69 -13.38 3.41
N PHE A 128 7.44 -12.21 2.83
CA PHE A 128 8.47 -11.22 2.50
C PHE A 128 9.29 -10.82 3.73
N ASN A 129 8.64 -10.45 4.84
CA ASN A 129 9.30 -10.00 6.06
C ASN A 129 10.18 -11.09 6.71
N ILE A 130 9.77 -12.35 6.60
CA ILE A 130 10.59 -13.46 7.11
C ILE A 130 11.78 -13.75 6.21
N ALA A 131 11.57 -13.69 4.88
CA ALA A 131 12.62 -13.96 3.91
C ALA A 131 13.69 -12.85 3.90
N SER A 132 13.28 -11.58 3.94
CA SER A 132 14.20 -10.43 3.87
C SER A 132 14.85 -10.05 5.20
N GLY A 133 14.34 -10.57 6.31
CA GLY A 133 14.80 -10.16 7.64
C GLY A 133 14.54 -8.68 7.91
N SER A 134 15.57 -7.94 8.38
CA SER A 134 15.45 -6.49 8.69
C SER A 134 15.97 -5.57 7.57
N HIS A 135 16.28 -6.08 6.38
CA HIS A 135 16.86 -5.33 5.27
C HIS A 135 15.79 -4.92 4.24
N GLU A 136 14.91 -3.98 4.63
CA GLU A 136 13.85 -3.45 3.76
C GLU A 136 14.23 -2.09 3.18
N HIS A 137 14.03 -1.90 1.87
CA HIS A 137 13.98 -0.61 1.22
C HIS A 137 12.62 -0.39 0.58
N VAL A 138 11.98 0.75 0.85
CA VAL A 138 10.74 1.15 0.19
C VAL A 138 11.11 1.89 -1.09
N GLY A 139 10.85 1.27 -2.22
CA GLY A 139 11.03 1.86 -3.54
C GLY A 139 9.77 2.59 -4.00
N ASN A 140 9.84 3.92 -4.17
CA ASN A 140 8.78 4.67 -4.87
C ASN A 140 9.08 4.67 -6.37
N TYR A 141 8.30 3.93 -7.13
CA TYR A 141 8.39 3.99 -8.59
C TYR A 141 7.62 5.19 -9.14
N SER A 142 8.29 5.95 -10.02
CA SER A 142 7.73 7.15 -10.65
C SER A 142 6.52 6.81 -11.53
N GLY A 143 5.35 7.35 -11.17
CA GLY A 143 4.15 7.32 -12.00
C GLY A 143 2.92 6.66 -11.42
N VAL A 144 3.04 5.85 -10.36
CA VAL A 144 1.90 5.21 -9.67
C VAL A 144 2.09 5.30 -8.17
N THR A 145 1.06 5.68 -7.42
CA THR A 145 1.05 5.78 -5.95
C THR A 145 0.94 4.39 -5.29
N VAL A 146 1.73 3.41 -5.76
CA VAL A 146 1.71 2.05 -5.24
C VAL A 146 3.09 1.73 -4.67
N ASP A 147 3.15 1.46 -3.38
CA ASP A 147 4.39 1.15 -2.67
C ASP A 147 4.71 -0.34 -2.87
N ALA A 148 5.75 -0.66 -3.65
CA ALA A 148 6.37 -1.98 -3.65
C ALA A 148 7.55 -1.97 -2.68
N LYS A 149 7.68 -3.01 -1.87
CA LYS A 149 8.81 -3.18 -0.94
C LYS A 149 9.86 -4.07 -1.58
N GLU A 150 11.11 -3.68 -1.48
CA GLU A 150 12.26 -4.49 -1.90
C GLU A 150 13.05 -4.96 -0.70
N GLY A 151 13.46 -6.22 -0.72
CA GLY A 151 14.31 -6.83 0.29
C GLY A 151 15.46 -7.62 -0.35
N TYR A 152 16.56 -7.71 0.38
CA TYR A 152 17.76 -8.40 -0.06
C TYR A 152 18.23 -9.38 1.02
N PHE A 153 18.64 -10.58 0.61
CA PHE A 153 19.23 -11.56 1.52
C PHE A 153 20.09 -12.57 0.75
N ASP A 154 20.99 -13.22 1.47
CA ASP A 154 21.86 -14.25 0.92
C ASP A 154 21.41 -15.64 1.38
N PHE A 155 21.31 -16.57 0.44
CA PHE A 155 20.98 -17.95 0.72
C PHE A 155 21.77 -18.91 -0.18
N GLN A 156 22.51 -19.85 0.41
CA GLN A 156 23.34 -20.85 -0.28
C GLN A 156 24.27 -20.29 -1.38
N GLY A 157 24.87 -19.13 -1.13
CA GLY A 157 25.78 -18.47 -2.06
C GLY A 157 25.11 -17.77 -3.22
N TYR A 158 23.78 -17.60 -3.18
CA TYR A 158 22.99 -16.75 -4.07
C TYR A 158 22.53 -15.51 -3.32
N HIS A 159 22.57 -14.39 -4.04
CA HIS A 159 22.02 -13.12 -3.57
C HIS A 159 20.60 -12.95 -4.11
N PHE A 160 19.61 -12.91 -3.22
CA PHE A 160 18.21 -12.75 -3.59
C PHE A 160 17.81 -11.28 -3.50
N ARG A 161 17.23 -10.75 -4.58
CA ARG A 161 16.44 -9.52 -4.58
C ARG A 161 14.98 -9.92 -4.66
N ILE A 162 14.22 -9.68 -3.60
CA ILE A 162 12.81 -10.01 -3.51
C ILE A 162 11.98 -8.73 -3.51
N VAL A 163 10.92 -8.70 -4.34
CA VAL A 163 10.02 -7.56 -4.46
C VAL A 163 8.62 -7.99 -4.05
N ASP A 164 8.06 -7.35 -3.00
CA ASP A 164 6.67 -7.56 -2.57
C ASP A 164 5.74 -6.69 -3.41
N LEU A 165 5.04 -7.28 -4.38
CA LEU A 165 4.08 -6.59 -5.22
C LEU A 165 2.73 -6.47 -4.51
N PRO A 166 1.90 -5.46 -4.85
CA PRO A 166 0.56 -5.33 -4.31
C PRO A 166 -0.27 -6.58 -4.43
N GLY A 167 -1.18 -6.80 -3.47
CA GLY A 167 -2.13 -7.92 -3.55
C GLY A 167 -3.12 -7.69 -4.69
N THR A 168 -3.31 -8.71 -5.54
CA THR A 168 -4.23 -8.63 -6.67
C THR A 168 -4.98 -9.94 -6.84
N TYR A 169 -6.23 -9.88 -7.26
CA TYR A 169 -7.04 -11.05 -7.56
C TYR A 169 -6.91 -11.51 -9.01
N SER A 170 -6.55 -10.59 -9.90
CA SER A 170 -6.36 -10.84 -11.33
C SER A 170 -5.27 -9.94 -11.90
N LEU A 171 -4.88 -10.18 -13.15
CA LEU A 171 -3.98 -9.33 -13.94
C LEU A 171 -4.76 -8.52 -15.00
N SER A 172 -6.02 -8.21 -14.72
CA SER A 172 -6.88 -7.39 -15.58
C SER A 172 -6.67 -5.89 -15.29
N ALA A 173 -7.14 -5.00 -16.16
CA ALA A 173 -6.90 -3.56 -16.03
C ALA A 173 -7.94 -2.82 -15.17
N TYR A 174 -8.54 -3.49 -14.18
CA TYR A 174 -9.60 -2.90 -13.36
C TYR A 174 -9.08 -2.01 -12.23
N SER A 175 -7.93 -2.34 -11.65
CA SER A 175 -7.34 -1.55 -10.58
C SER A 175 -5.91 -1.09 -10.91
N PRO A 176 -5.45 0.05 -10.34
CA PRO A 176 -4.06 0.49 -10.50
C PRO A 176 -3.04 -0.54 -10.02
N GLU A 177 -3.38 -1.28 -8.97
CA GLU A 177 -2.57 -2.34 -8.39
C GLU A 177 -2.40 -3.51 -9.37
N GLU A 178 -3.48 -3.93 -10.04
CA GLU A 178 -3.45 -5.00 -11.04
C GLU A 178 -2.61 -4.60 -12.27
N ILE A 179 -2.79 -3.37 -12.75
CA ILE A 179 -1.99 -2.80 -13.84
C ILE A 179 -0.52 -2.77 -13.45
N TYR A 180 -0.21 -2.32 -12.22
CA TYR A 180 1.16 -2.24 -11.72
C TYR A 180 1.83 -3.62 -11.66
N VAL A 181 1.17 -4.62 -11.06
CA VAL A 181 1.69 -6.00 -10.98
C VAL A 181 1.95 -6.55 -12.37
N ARG A 182 1.03 -6.38 -13.31
CA ARG A 182 1.17 -6.80 -14.70
C ARG A 182 2.36 -6.11 -15.39
N HIS A 183 2.48 -4.80 -15.29
CA HIS A 183 3.57 -4.04 -15.88
C HIS A 183 4.92 -4.41 -15.26
N HIS A 184 4.97 -4.64 -13.95
CA HIS A 184 6.20 -5.09 -13.29
C HIS A 184 6.66 -6.45 -13.84
N ILE A 185 5.76 -7.42 -13.96
CA ILE A 185 6.08 -8.74 -14.51
C ILE A 185 6.57 -8.65 -15.97
N ILE A 186 5.95 -7.80 -16.78
CA ILE A 186 6.27 -7.67 -18.21
C ILE A 186 7.57 -6.87 -18.43
N ASN A 187 7.77 -5.77 -17.70
CA ASN A 187 8.87 -4.84 -17.94
C ASN A 187 10.13 -5.21 -17.16
N GLU A 188 10.01 -5.57 -15.87
CA GLU A 188 11.15 -5.96 -15.03
C GLU A 188 11.58 -7.40 -15.23
N THR A 189 10.72 -8.23 -15.82
CA THR A 189 10.99 -9.64 -16.14
C THR A 189 11.71 -10.38 -15.01
N PRO A 190 11.09 -10.56 -13.82
CA PRO A 190 11.71 -11.27 -12.71
C PRO A 190 12.16 -12.67 -13.12
N ASP A 191 13.26 -13.15 -12.54
CA ASP A 191 13.79 -14.48 -12.85
C ASP A 191 12.80 -15.58 -12.47
N ILE A 192 12.12 -15.41 -11.31
CA ILE A 192 11.11 -16.33 -10.81
C ILE A 192 10.02 -15.53 -10.07
N ILE A 193 8.78 -15.97 -10.19
CA ILE A 193 7.64 -15.47 -9.44
C ILE A 193 7.30 -16.46 -8.32
N ILE A 194 7.17 -15.97 -7.08
CA ILE A 194 6.52 -16.72 -6.01
C ILE A 194 5.06 -16.30 -5.98
N ASN A 195 4.16 -17.19 -6.39
CA ASN A 195 2.74 -16.97 -6.24
C ASN A 195 2.28 -17.50 -4.88
N VAL A 196 1.90 -16.59 -3.97
CA VAL A 196 1.45 -16.92 -2.63
C VAL A 196 -0.05 -17.15 -2.64
N VAL A 197 -0.46 -18.38 -2.36
CA VAL A 197 -1.83 -18.87 -2.40
C VAL A 197 -2.27 -19.22 -0.97
N ALA A 198 -3.39 -18.65 -0.51
CA ALA A 198 -3.96 -19.03 0.79
C ALA A 198 -4.62 -20.40 0.69
N SER A 199 -4.14 -21.37 1.47
CA SER A 199 -4.62 -22.76 1.45
C SER A 199 -6.06 -22.90 1.94
N SER A 200 -6.54 -21.94 2.71
CA SER A 200 -7.93 -21.92 3.21
C SER A 200 -8.96 -21.49 2.14
N ASN A 201 -8.52 -20.97 0.98
CA ASN A 201 -9.41 -20.50 -0.08
C ASN A 201 -8.78 -20.72 -1.47
N LEU A 202 -8.57 -21.99 -1.80
CA LEU A 202 -7.79 -22.40 -3.00
C LEU A 202 -8.44 -21.97 -4.31
N GLU A 203 -9.73 -22.23 -4.48
CA GLU A 203 -10.44 -22.01 -5.76
C GLU A 203 -10.25 -20.58 -6.27
N ARG A 204 -10.46 -19.59 -5.41
CA ARG A 204 -10.32 -18.18 -5.76
C ARG A 204 -8.86 -17.76 -5.97
N ASN A 205 -7.95 -18.26 -5.13
CA ASN A 205 -6.54 -17.88 -5.21
C ASN A 205 -5.86 -18.49 -6.44
N LEU A 206 -6.29 -19.66 -6.90
CA LEU A 206 -5.76 -20.31 -8.09
C LEU A 206 -6.17 -19.63 -9.40
N TYR A 207 -7.17 -18.73 -9.38
CA TYR A 207 -7.53 -17.95 -10.58
C TYR A 207 -6.37 -17.08 -11.07
N LEU A 208 -5.70 -16.37 -10.16
CA LEU A 208 -4.49 -15.60 -10.49
C LEU A 208 -3.37 -16.50 -11.04
N THR A 209 -3.24 -17.71 -10.49
CA THR A 209 -2.29 -18.73 -10.99
C THR A 209 -2.54 -19.05 -12.45
N THR A 210 -3.80 -19.19 -12.86
CA THR A 210 -4.14 -19.49 -14.28
C THR A 210 -3.68 -18.37 -15.21
N GLN A 211 -3.79 -17.11 -14.78
CA GLN A 211 -3.33 -15.98 -15.59
C GLN A 211 -1.81 -15.87 -15.67
N LEU A 212 -1.09 -16.23 -14.59
CA LEU A 212 0.37 -16.32 -14.60
C LEU A 212 0.87 -17.44 -15.52
N ILE A 213 0.14 -18.56 -15.59
CA ILE A 213 0.41 -19.64 -16.57
C ILE A 213 0.25 -19.12 -17.99
N ASP A 214 -0.82 -18.38 -18.29
CA ASP A 214 -1.03 -17.78 -19.61
C ASP A 214 0.10 -16.81 -20.00
N MET A 215 0.66 -16.09 -19.03
CA MET A 215 1.84 -15.22 -19.23
C MET A 215 3.13 -15.99 -19.51
N ASN A 216 3.15 -17.30 -19.29
CA ASN A 216 4.31 -18.16 -19.46
C ASN A 216 5.54 -17.71 -18.66
N VAL A 217 5.33 -17.34 -17.42
CA VAL A 217 6.39 -16.93 -16.49
C VAL A 217 6.85 -18.12 -15.64
N ARG A 218 8.12 -18.10 -15.23
CA ARG A 218 8.64 -19.08 -14.28
C ARG A 218 8.11 -18.78 -12.91
N MET A 219 7.45 -19.73 -12.27
CA MET A 219 6.89 -19.53 -10.95
C MET A 219 6.96 -20.77 -10.06
N VAL A 220 6.84 -20.53 -8.77
CA VAL A 220 6.59 -21.52 -7.73
C VAL A 220 5.39 -21.05 -6.92
N ILE A 221 4.57 -21.98 -6.47
CA ILE A 221 3.40 -21.68 -5.63
C ILE A 221 3.73 -21.99 -4.19
N ALA A 222 3.64 -20.95 -3.34
CA ALA A 222 3.70 -21.10 -1.89
C ALA A 222 2.27 -21.23 -1.35
N LEU A 223 1.87 -22.44 -0.96
CA LEU A 223 0.58 -22.73 -0.31
C LEU A 223 0.65 -22.27 1.15
N ASN A 224 0.39 -21.00 1.37
CA ASN A 224 0.52 -20.39 2.68
C ASN A 224 -0.71 -20.61 3.57
N MET A 225 -0.56 -20.37 4.87
CA MET A 225 -1.60 -20.67 5.87
C MET A 225 -2.01 -22.16 5.85
N TYR A 226 -1.05 -23.05 5.60
CA TYR A 226 -1.32 -24.47 5.49
C TYR A 226 -1.81 -25.08 6.81
N ASP A 227 -1.39 -24.50 7.94
CA ASP A 227 -1.89 -24.81 9.30
C ASP A 227 -3.40 -24.60 9.44
N GLU A 228 -3.99 -23.64 8.72
CA GLU A 228 -5.44 -23.42 8.73
C GLU A 228 -6.19 -24.52 7.95
N LEU A 229 -5.61 -24.98 6.86
CA LEU A 229 -6.16 -26.10 6.09
C LEU A 229 -6.12 -27.40 6.91
N GLU A 230 -5.02 -27.69 7.57
CA GLU A 230 -4.89 -28.86 8.46
C GLU A 230 -5.84 -28.77 9.65
N ALA A 231 -5.93 -27.60 10.29
CA ALA A 231 -6.83 -27.37 11.42
C ALA A 231 -8.33 -27.51 11.04
N SER A 232 -8.68 -27.30 9.76
CA SER A 232 -10.06 -27.54 9.26
C SER A 232 -10.35 -29.03 9.03
N GLY A 233 -9.38 -29.92 9.19
CA GLY A 233 -9.50 -31.36 8.91
C GLY A 233 -9.50 -31.68 7.42
N ASN A 234 -9.31 -30.70 6.54
CA ASN A 234 -9.27 -30.88 5.10
C ASN A 234 -7.91 -31.41 4.66
N THR A 235 -7.88 -32.18 3.59
CA THR A 235 -6.65 -32.72 3.02
C THR A 235 -6.46 -32.29 1.57
N LEU A 236 -5.22 -31.94 1.22
CA LEU A 236 -4.85 -31.50 -0.12
C LEU A 236 -3.64 -32.28 -0.62
N ASP A 237 -3.81 -32.98 -1.74
CA ASP A 237 -2.68 -33.56 -2.49
C ASP A 237 -2.05 -32.44 -3.35
N TYR A 238 -1.16 -31.67 -2.69
CA TYR A 238 -0.49 -30.52 -3.34
C TYR A 238 0.51 -30.95 -4.41
N VAL A 239 1.03 -32.19 -4.36
CA VAL A 239 1.94 -32.74 -5.37
C VAL A 239 1.17 -32.99 -6.67
N LYS A 240 0.04 -33.68 -6.58
CA LYS A 240 -0.83 -33.95 -7.74
C LYS A 240 -1.42 -32.64 -8.30
N LEU A 241 -1.82 -31.70 -7.43
CA LEU A 241 -2.29 -30.39 -7.85
C LEU A 241 -1.20 -29.63 -8.63
N GLY A 242 0.05 -29.65 -8.15
CA GLY A 242 1.19 -29.06 -8.84
C GLY A 242 1.44 -29.72 -10.21
N GLN A 243 1.27 -31.03 -10.33
CA GLN A 243 1.36 -31.72 -11.63
C GLN A 243 0.26 -31.28 -12.59
N LEU A 244 -0.98 -31.09 -12.11
CA LEU A 244 -2.10 -30.63 -12.92
C LEU A 244 -1.92 -29.18 -13.40
N PHE A 245 -1.31 -28.31 -12.58
CA PHE A 245 -0.99 -26.93 -12.95
C PHE A 245 0.38 -26.79 -13.64
N GLY A 246 1.19 -27.85 -13.71
CA GLY A 246 2.54 -27.82 -14.26
C GLY A 246 3.51 -26.90 -13.50
N VAL A 247 3.23 -26.59 -12.24
CA VAL A 247 3.98 -25.64 -11.40
C VAL A 247 4.25 -26.30 -10.05
N PRO A 248 5.48 -26.25 -9.52
CA PRO A 248 5.78 -26.79 -8.20
C PRO A 248 5.00 -26.03 -7.13
N MET A 249 4.37 -26.77 -6.23
CA MET A 249 3.60 -26.26 -5.09
C MET A 249 4.23 -26.74 -3.80
N LEU A 250 4.33 -25.82 -2.83
CA LEU A 250 4.93 -26.13 -1.53
C LEU A 250 4.10 -25.53 -0.39
N PRO A 251 3.72 -26.34 0.62
CA PRO A 251 3.09 -25.82 1.83
C PRO A 251 4.05 -24.90 2.60
N THR A 252 3.51 -23.76 3.05
CA THR A 252 4.25 -22.78 3.84
C THR A 252 3.38 -22.24 4.97
N ILE A 253 4.04 -21.86 6.09
CA ILE A 253 3.39 -21.17 7.20
C ILE A 253 4.22 -19.92 7.49
N SER A 254 3.87 -18.82 6.82
CA SER A 254 4.65 -17.58 6.95
C SER A 254 4.72 -17.05 8.40
N ARG A 255 3.75 -17.37 9.24
CA ARG A 255 3.78 -16.95 10.66
C ARG A 255 4.94 -17.56 11.46
N THR A 256 5.33 -18.79 11.16
CA THR A 256 6.38 -19.53 11.85
C THR A 256 7.68 -19.66 11.04
N GLY A 257 7.67 -19.30 9.76
CA GLY A 257 8.79 -19.47 8.84
C GLY A 257 8.91 -20.86 8.24
N LYS A 258 7.96 -21.76 8.50
CA LYS A 258 7.99 -23.15 8.11
C LYS A 258 7.77 -23.30 6.60
N GLY A 259 8.59 -24.11 5.91
CA GLY A 259 8.53 -24.31 4.45
C GLY A 259 9.22 -23.23 3.62
N ILE A 260 9.73 -22.15 4.24
CA ILE A 260 10.32 -21.03 3.49
C ILE A 260 11.73 -21.38 2.98
N GLU A 261 12.53 -22.07 3.77
CA GLU A 261 13.86 -22.53 3.37
C GLU A 261 13.77 -23.47 2.14
N GLN A 262 12.87 -24.45 2.20
CA GLN A 262 12.61 -25.38 1.10
C GLN A 262 12.11 -24.65 -0.16
N LEU A 263 11.31 -23.59 0.00
CA LEU A 263 10.85 -22.75 -1.10
C LEU A 263 12.03 -22.13 -1.85
N PHE A 264 13.04 -21.61 -1.14
CA PHE A 264 14.23 -21.01 -1.75
C PHE A 264 15.14 -22.05 -2.40
N HIS A 265 15.22 -23.26 -1.86
CA HIS A 265 15.90 -24.36 -2.55
C HIS A 265 15.29 -24.68 -3.92
N ILE A 266 13.95 -24.76 -3.99
CA ILE A 266 13.25 -24.99 -5.25
C ILE A 266 13.51 -23.84 -6.23
N ILE A 267 13.52 -22.59 -5.75
CA ILE A 267 13.78 -21.41 -6.57
C ILE A 267 15.17 -21.47 -7.20
N ILE A 268 16.21 -21.83 -6.43
CA ILE A 268 17.57 -22.00 -6.95
C ILE A 268 17.59 -23.07 -8.05
N GLY A 269 16.92 -24.21 -7.80
CA GLY A 269 16.83 -25.28 -8.78
C GLY A 269 16.16 -24.85 -10.09
N ILE A 270 15.04 -24.10 -10.03
CA ILE A 270 14.36 -23.54 -11.20
C ILE A 270 15.24 -22.51 -11.92
N TYR A 271 15.96 -21.67 -11.16
CA TYR A 271 16.84 -20.63 -11.70
C TYR A 271 18.00 -21.21 -12.48
N GLU A 272 18.66 -22.21 -11.96
CA GLU A 272 19.80 -22.83 -12.64
C GLU A 272 19.41 -23.54 -13.94
N GLY A 273 18.12 -23.69 -14.22
CA GLY A 273 17.60 -24.41 -15.38
C GLY A 273 17.99 -25.89 -15.27
N GLY A 274 18.34 -26.27 -14.03
CA GLY A 274 18.73 -27.60 -13.69
C GLY A 274 17.56 -28.53 -13.95
N ASP A 275 17.86 -29.57 -14.66
CA ASP A 275 17.16 -30.80 -14.49
C ASP A 275 17.13 -31.07 -12.99
N PHE A 276 15.97 -30.96 -12.37
CA PHE A 276 15.73 -31.59 -11.05
C PHE A 276 16.00 -33.10 -11.18
N LEU A 277 16.35 -33.53 -12.35
CA LEU A 277 16.67 -34.85 -12.75
C LEU A 277 18.21 -35.02 -12.73
N ASP A 278 18.66 -36.12 -12.23
CA ASP A 278 20.04 -36.57 -12.45
C ASP A 278 20.24 -36.91 -13.94
N LYS A 279 21.48 -37.21 -14.35
CA LYS A 279 21.80 -37.63 -15.72
C LYS A 279 21.00 -38.87 -16.20
N LYS A 280 20.17 -39.46 -15.34
CA LYS A 280 19.31 -40.61 -15.60
C LYS A 280 17.81 -40.26 -15.55
N GLY A 281 17.45 -38.98 -15.47
CA GLY A 281 16.06 -38.56 -15.47
C GLY A 281 15.31 -38.77 -14.12
N LYS A 282 16.02 -38.99 -13.02
CA LYS A 282 15.43 -39.07 -11.67
C LYS A 282 15.64 -37.75 -10.91
N ILE A 283 14.62 -37.34 -10.14
CA ILE A 283 14.73 -36.19 -9.23
C ILE A 283 15.92 -36.46 -8.30
N ARG A 284 16.79 -35.46 -8.13
CA ARG A 284 17.94 -35.58 -7.22
C ARG A 284 17.44 -36.05 -5.86
N ALA A 285 17.98 -37.19 -5.40
CA ALA A 285 17.53 -37.89 -4.20
C ALA A 285 17.50 -36.99 -2.94
N GLU A 286 18.33 -35.96 -2.91
CA GLU A 286 18.42 -34.98 -1.81
C GLU A 286 17.12 -34.14 -1.72
N ILE A 287 16.62 -33.62 -2.85
CA ILE A 287 15.38 -32.82 -2.89
C ILE A 287 14.16 -33.70 -2.61
N LEU A 288 14.15 -34.93 -3.13
CA LEU A 288 13.10 -35.91 -2.84
C LEU A 288 13.09 -36.35 -1.37
N ASN A 289 14.26 -36.53 -0.76
CA ASN A 289 14.35 -36.88 0.65
C ASN A 289 13.91 -35.71 1.56
N ASP A 290 14.28 -34.47 1.22
CA ASP A 290 13.83 -33.30 1.97
C ASP A 290 12.33 -33.10 1.86
N LEU A 291 11.74 -33.27 0.68
CA LEU A 291 10.29 -33.25 0.47
C LEU A 291 9.58 -34.42 1.18
N ARG A 292 10.15 -35.63 1.14
CA ARG A 292 9.60 -36.82 1.82
C ARG A 292 9.75 -36.74 3.33
N ASN A 293 10.87 -36.25 3.86
CA ASN A 293 11.09 -36.06 5.28
C ASN A 293 10.15 -35.01 5.84
N TRP A 294 9.97 -33.92 5.09
CA TRP A 294 9.00 -32.90 5.41
C TRP A 294 7.56 -33.46 5.40
N HIS A 295 7.22 -34.28 4.40
CA HIS A 295 5.91 -34.94 4.30
C HIS A 295 5.66 -35.90 5.44
N LYS A 296 6.66 -36.69 5.85
CA LYS A 296 6.57 -37.62 7.01
C LYS A 296 6.42 -36.91 8.34
N GLU A 297 7.02 -35.74 8.48
CA GLU A 297 6.93 -34.92 9.69
C GLU A 297 5.54 -34.26 9.84
N TYR A 298 4.82 -34.06 8.74
CA TYR A 298 3.54 -33.34 8.69
C TYR A 298 2.29 -34.18 8.49
N VAL A 299 2.43 -35.38 7.95
CA VAL A 299 1.33 -36.31 7.70
C VAL A 299 1.73 -37.68 8.24
N PRO A 300 1.71 -37.87 9.59
CA PRO A 300 2.27 -39.08 10.19
C PRO A 300 1.51 -40.38 9.81
N ASP A 301 0.23 -40.36 9.44
CA ASP A 301 -0.62 -41.57 9.37
C ASP A 301 -1.64 -41.62 8.22
N HIS A 302 -1.38 -41.02 7.06
CA HIS A 302 -2.20 -41.27 5.88
C HIS A 302 -1.44 -42.15 4.87
N ASP A 303 -1.78 -43.44 4.90
CA ASP A 303 -1.52 -44.39 3.86
C ASP A 303 -2.28 -43.95 2.57
N PHE A 304 -1.62 -43.11 1.78
CA PHE A 304 -2.03 -42.89 0.39
C PHE A 304 -1.78 -44.22 -0.26
N GLY A 305 -2.88 -45.00 -0.42
CA GLY A 305 -2.88 -46.35 -0.87
C GLY A 305 -1.78 -46.59 -1.90
N THR A 306 -0.99 -47.63 -1.66
CA THR A 306 0.02 -48.17 -2.56
C THR A 306 -0.61 -48.34 -3.93
N HIS A 307 -0.65 -47.29 -4.74
CA HIS A 307 -0.89 -47.41 -6.15
C HIS A 307 0.26 -48.23 -6.71
N LYS A 308 -0.07 -49.39 -7.17
CA LYS A 308 0.78 -50.26 -7.94
C LYS A 308 1.67 -49.43 -8.85
N GLU A 309 2.96 -49.80 -8.90
CA GLU A 309 3.96 -49.30 -9.80
C GLU A 309 3.41 -49.14 -11.21
N GLU A 310 2.75 -48.03 -11.49
CA GLU A 310 2.54 -47.59 -12.86
C GLU A 310 3.88 -47.02 -13.33
N LYS A 311 4.31 -47.56 -14.47
CA LYS A 311 5.56 -47.25 -15.16
C LYS A 311 5.86 -45.76 -15.05
N GLU A 312 6.94 -45.46 -14.29
CA GLU A 312 7.48 -44.10 -14.09
C GLU A 312 7.72 -43.45 -15.48
N HIS A 313 6.83 -42.57 -15.88
CA HIS A 313 7.18 -41.59 -16.89
C HIS A 313 8.05 -40.53 -16.21
N PRO A 314 9.24 -40.22 -16.72
CA PRO A 314 10.09 -39.17 -16.21
C PRO A 314 9.50 -37.82 -16.59
N ALA A 315 8.46 -37.39 -15.90
CA ALA A 315 7.90 -36.06 -16.07
C ALA A 315 8.59 -35.13 -15.09
N GLY A 316 9.42 -34.25 -15.61
CA GLY A 316 9.99 -33.15 -14.84
C GLY A 316 8.88 -32.34 -14.16
N PHE A 317 9.13 -31.83 -12.95
CA PHE A 317 8.19 -31.01 -12.17
C PHE A 317 7.75 -29.72 -12.87
N TYR A 318 8.35 -29.36 -13.97
CA TYR A 318 8.04 -28.17 -14.78
C TYR A 318 7.60 -28.60 -16.16
N ARG A 319 6.30 -28.74 -16.35
CA ARG A 319 5.70 -28.99 -17.67
C ARG A 319 4.98 -27.71 -18.10
N HIS A 320 5.31 -27.24 -19.31
CA HIS A 320 4.55 -26.14 -19.89
C HIS A 320 3.12 -26.63 -20.19
N ILE A 321 2.18 -26.20 -19.39
CA ILE A 321 0.76 -26.52 -19.52
C ILE A 321 0.05 -25.33 -20.12
N HIS A 322 -0.86 -25.57 -21.05
CA HIS A 322 -1.85 -24.61 -21.49
C HIS A 322 -3.19 -25.01 -20.91
N ILE A 323 -3.87 -24.07 -20.27
CA ILE A 323 -5.25 -24.27 -19.84
C ILE A 323 -6.12 -24.35 -21.09
N ASN A 324 -6.86 -25.42 -21.23
CA ASN A 324 -7.79 -25.62 -22.34
C ASN A 324 -9.13 -24.96 -22.03
N HIS A 325 -9.48 -23.94 -22.80
CA HIS A 325 -10.71 -23.16 -22.61
C HIS A 325 -11.92 -23.75 -23.38
N GLY A 326 -11.76 -24.91 -24.00
CA GLY A 326 -12.76 -25.50 -24.85
C GLY A 326 -12.59 -25.15 -26.35
N PRO A 327 -13.16 -25.97 -27.27
CA PRO A 327 -12.82 -25.92 -28.69
C PRO A 327 -13.16 -24.58 -29.37
N GLU A 328 -14.25 -23.92 -28.97
CA GLU A 328 -14.66 -22.66 -29.60
C GLU A 328 -13.78 -21.48 -29.17
N LEU A 329 -13.44 -21.40 -27.87
CA LEU A 329 -12.55 -20.38 -27.34
C LEU A 329 -11.11 -20.58 -27.83
N GLU A 330 -10.60 -21.83 -27.82
CA GLU A 330 -9.24 -22.14 -28.32
C GLU A 330 -9.08 -21.77 -29.79
N ARG A 331 -10.10 -21.98 -30.60
CA ARG A 331 -10.08 -21.56 -32.02
C ARG A 331 -9.94 -20.03 -32.14
N SER A 332 -10.70 -19.25 -31.39
CA SER A 332 -10.58 -17.80 -31.43
C SER A 332 -9.25 -17.31 -30.86
N ILE A 333 -8.77 -17.92 -29.76
CA ILE A 333 -7.46 -17.62 -29.19
C ILE A 333 -6.35 -17.84 -30.21
N GLU A 334 -6.39 -18.97 -30.96
CA GLU A 334 -5.36 -19.29 -31.95
C GLU A 334 -5.44 -18.35 -33.17
N GLU A 335 -6.62 -17.95 -33.63
CA GLU A 335 -6.76 -16.99 -34.74
C GLU A 335 -6.20 -15.61 -34.38
N VAL A 336 -6.52 -15.08 -33.18
CA VAL A 336 -5.97 -13.81 -32.71
C VAL A 336 -4.46 -13.93 -32.48
N LYS A 337 -3.99 -15.00 -31.85
CA LYS A 337 -2.58 -15.29 -31.61
C LYS A 337 -1.79 -15.39 -32.94
N ARG A 338 -2.36 -15.92 -33.98
CA ARG A 338 -1.72 -16.04 -35.32
C ARG A 338 -1.36 -14.65 -35.85
N ILE A 339 -2.27 -13.68 -35.81
CA ILE A 339 -2.03 -12.31 -36.29
C ILE A 339 -1.04 -11.56 -35.38
N ILE A 340 -1.14 -11.74 -34.06
CA ILE A 340 -0.18 -11.18 -33.10
C ILE A 340 1.24 -11.71 -33.39
N SER A 341 1.35 -13.00 -33.74
CA SER A 341 2.64 -13.67 -33.93
C SER A 341 3.40 -13.20 -35.18
N VAL A 342 2.75 -12.51 -36.11
CA VAL A 342 3.38 -11.90 -37.28
C VAL A 342 4.34 -10.77 -36.87
N ASN A 343 4.02 -10.05 -35.77
CA ASN A 343 4.84 -8.96 -35.27
C ASN A 343 5.90 -9.48 -34.29
N GLU A 344 7.15 -9.49 -34.70
CA GLU A 344 8.26 -9.97 -33.84
C GLU A 344 8.44 -9.10 -32.57
N ASN A 345 8.18 -7.80 -32.63
CA ASN A 345 8.32 -6.89 -31.49
C ASN A 345 7.37 -7.25 -30.35
N ILE A 346 6.15 -7.64 -30.69
CA ILE A 346 5.17 -8.10 -29.71
C ILE A 346 5.62 -9.45 -29.10
N ARG A 347 6.12 -10.37 -29.94
CA ARG A 347 6.57 -11.69 -29.49
C ARG A 347 7.72 -11.66 -28.49
N TYR A 348 8.56 -10.63 -28.53
CA TYR A 348 9.68 -10.49 -27.59
C TYR A 348 9.23 -10.01 -26.22
N LYS A 349 8.23 -9.14 -26.19
CA LYS A 349 7.79 -8.46 -24.96
C LYS A 349 6.65 -9.19 -24.27
N TYR A 350 5.74 -9.81 -25.03
CA TYR A 350 4.52 -10.42 -24.50
C TYR A 350 4.42 -11.91 -24.86
N SER A 351 3.81 -12.71 -23.97
CA SER A 351 3.26 -14.00 -24.33
C SER A 351 2.11 -13.79 -25.32
N THR A 352 2.24 -14.32 -26.53
CA THR A 352 1.23 -14.13 -27.60
C THR A 352 -0.13 -14.73 -27.23
N ARG A 353 -0.13 -15.83 -26.43
CA ARG A 353 -1.35 -16.45 -25.92
C ARG A 353 -2.02 -15.55 -24.86
N PHE A 354 -1.27 -15.08 -23.90
CA PHE A 354 -1.79 -14.15 -22.87
C PHE A 354 -2.40 -12.91 -23.52
N LEU A 355 -1.69 -12.32 -24.49
CA LEU A 355 -2.18 -11.13 -25.18
C LEU A 355 -3.46 -11.42 -25.96
N ALA A 356 -3.55 -12.57 -26.65
CA ALA A 356 -4.75 -12.98 -27.35
C ALA A 356 -5.94 -13.18 -26.39
N ILE A 357 -5.74 -13.86 -25.27
CA ILE A 357 -6.76 -14.05 -24.23
C ILE A 357 -7.23 -12.71 -23.68
N LYS A 358 -6.31 -11.81 -23.31
CA LYS A 358 -6.67 -10.49 -22.76
C LYS A 358 -7.40 -9.59 -23.76
N LEU A 359 -7.03 -9.64 -25.03
CA LEU A 359 -7.77 -8.94 -26.07
C LEU A 359 -9.20 -9.49 -26.26
N LEU A 360 -9.39 -10.81 -26.15
CA LEU A 360 -10.72 -11.42 -26.18
C LEU A 360 -11.52 -11.12 -24.90
N GLU A 361 -10.86 -10.86 -23.75
CA GLU A 361 -11.46 -10.34 -22.51
C GLU A 361 -11.76 -8.82 -22.57
N ASN A 362 -11.53 -8.14 -23.72
CA ASN A 362 -11.71 -6.69 -23.92
C ASN A 362 -10.89 -5.80 -22.96
N ASP A 363 -9.64 -6.17 -22.67
CA ASP A 363 -8.73 -5.40 -21.81
C ASP A 363 -8.29 -4.10 -22.51
N GLU A 364 -8.81 -2.95 -22.02
CA GLU A 364 -8.58 -1.64 -22.64
C GLU A 364 -7.11 -1.17 -22.62
N ASP A 365 -6.33 -1.53 -21.61
CA ASP A 365 -4.94 -1.09 -21.48
C ASP A 365 -4.05 -1.81 -22.50
N LEU A 366 -4.25 -3.12 -22.66
CA LEU A 366 -3.55 -3.88 -23.69
C LEU A 366 -4.06 -3.56 -25.11
N GLU A 367 -5.34 -3.21 -25.26
CA GLU A 367 -5.86 -2.74 -26.54
C GLU A 367 -5.15 -1.46 -27.00
N LYS A 368 -5.00 -0.46 -26.13
CA LYS A 368 -4.24 0.76 -26.40
C LYS A 368 -2.79 0.46 -26.75
N THR A 369 -2.16 -0.42 -25.98
CA THR A 369 -0.78 -0.84 -26.23
C THR A 369 -0.61 -1.52 -27.60
N VAL A 370 -1.59 -2.37 -27.99
CA VAL A 370 -1.54 -3.07 -29.30
C VAL A 370 -1.78 -2.10 -30.45
N GLN A 371 -2.60 -1.05 -30.28
CA GLN A 371 -2.83 -0.04 -31.31
C GLN A 371 -1.56 0.74 -31.69
N GLU A 372 -0.58 0.83 -30.81
CA GLU A 372 0.71 1.50 -31.08
C GLU A 372 1.62 0.68 -32.04
N PHE A 373 1.33 -0.61 -32.25
CA PHE A 373 2.12 -1.43 -33.16
C PHE A 373 1.66 -1.34 -34.61
N PRO A 374 2.56 -1.54 -35.60
CA PRO A 374 2.24 -1.39 -37.02
C PRO A 374 1.07 -2.21 -37.53
N ASN A 375 0.87 -3.42 -36.97
CA ASN A 375 -0.25 -4.31 -37.31
C ASN A 375 -1.39 -4.26 -36.28
N GLY A 376 -1.43 -3.24 -35.44
CA GLY A 376 -2.41 -3.10 -34.35
C GLY A 376 -3.86 -3.08 -34.86
N LYS A 377 -4.11 -2.38 -35.96
CA LYS A 377 -5.45 -2.33 -36.57
C LYS A 377 -5.96 -3.70 -37.00
N ASP A 378 -5.10 -4.48 -37.65
CA ASP A 378 -5.46 -5.83 -38.13
C ASP A 378 -5.75 -6.77 -36.96
N ILE A 379 -4.96 -6.65 -35.86
CA ILE A 379 -5.18 -7.43 -34.63
C ILE A 379 -6.55 -7.10 -34.03
N ILE A 380 -6.89 -5.81 -33.92
CA ILE A 380 -8.16 -5.37 -33.33
C ILE A 380 -9.35 -5.78 -34.22
N GLU A 381 -9.22 -5.70 -35.54
CA GLU A 381 -10.26 -6.14 -36.47
C GLU A 381 -10.54 -7.64 -36.33
N VAL A 382 -9.49 -8.47 -36.30
CA VAL A 382 -9.62 -9.93 -36.10
C VAL A 382 -10.22 -10.23 -34.74
N ARG A 383 -9.78 -9.53 -33.69
CA ARG A 383 -10.35 -9.67 -32.33
C ARG A 383 -11.85 -9.37 -32.33
N ASN A 384 -12.28 -8.26 -32.92
CA ASN A 384 -13.69 -7.88 -32.96
C ASN A 384 -14.54 -8.93 -33.70
N ARG A 385 -14.02 -9.46 -34.81
CA ARG A 385 -14.66 -10.52 -35.55
C ARG A 385 -14.82 -11.79 -34.69
N GLU A 386 -13.74 -12.20 -34.00
CA GLU A 386 -13.76 -13.40 -33.18
C GLU A 386 -14.63 -13.25 -31.93
N VAL A 387 -14.66 -12.09 -31.28
CA VAL A 387 -15.59 -11.77 -30.16
C VAL A 387 -17.04 -11.90 -30.64
N GLN A 388 -17.36 -11.36 -31.81
CA GLN A 388 -18.74 -11.47 -32.36
C GLN A 388 -19.07 -12.92 -32.74
N ARG A 389 -18.08 -13.68 -33.27
CA ARG A 389 -18.23 -15.12 -33.56
C ARG A 389 -18.52 -15.90 -32.27
N LEU A 390 -17.75 -15.67 -31.22
CA LEU A 390 -17.94 -16.33 -29.94
C LEU A 390 -19.30 -16.03 -29.33
N ARG A 391 -19.72 -14.76 -29.36
CA ARG A 391 -21.04 -14.36 -28.87
C ARG A 391 -22.18 -15.08 -29.58
N ASN A 392 -22.07 -15.29 -30.90
CA ASN A 392 -23.07 -16.02 -31.68
C ASN A 392 -22.99 -17.52 -31.46
N ALA A 393 -21.80 -18.09 -31.18
CA ALA A 393 -21.63 -19.54 -31.02
C ALA A 393 -21.95 -20.02 -29.60
N ILE A 394 -21.60 -19.26 -28.56
CA ILE A 394 -21.74 -19.66 -27.16
C ILE A 394 -22.95 -18.96 -26.50
N ASN A 395 -23.47 -17.89 -27.12
CA ASN A 395 -24.54 -17.03 -26.58
C ASN A 395 -24.18 -16.34 -25.24
N GLU A 396 -22.87 -16.12 -25.02
CA GLU A 396 -22.30 -15.47 -23.83
C GLU A 396 -21.20 -14.50 -24.26
N ASP A 397 -20.85 -13.56 -23.40
CA ASP A 397 -19.72 -12.67 -23.67
C ASP A 397 -18.39 -13.43 -23.54
N SER A 398 -17.42 -13.12 -24.38
CA SER A 398 -16.11 -13.79 -24.44
C SER A 398 -15.34 -13.71 -23.10
N GLU A 399 -15.44 -12.61 -22.38
CA GLU A 399 -14.85 -12.43 -21.06
C GLU A 399 -15.40 -13.43 -20.04
N GLN A 400 -16.73 -13.55 -19.98
CA GLN A 400 -17.39 -14.47 -19.09
C GLN A 400 -17.04 -15.92 -19.44
N ALA A 401 -17.09 -16.31 -20.72
CA ALA A 401 -16.77 -17.65 -21.16
C ALA A 401 -15.32 -18.07 -20.85
N ILE A 402 -14.34 -17.14 -20.98
CA ILE A 402 -12.95 -17.40 -20.61
C ILE A 402 -12.81 -17.56 -19.08
N THR A 403 -13.49 -16.72 -18.33
CA THR A 403 -13.50 -16.80 -16.86
C THR A 403 -14.09 -18.11 -16.37
N ASP A 404 -15.23 -18.53 -16.92
CA ASP A 404 -15.91 -19.78 -16.56
C ASP A 404 -15.05 -21.01 -16.94
N ALA A 405 -14.37 -20.96 -18.07
CA ALA A 405 -13.44 -22.04 -18.46
C ALA A 405 -12.26 -22.17 -17.48
N LYS A 406 -11.69 -21.03 -17.00
CA LYS A 406 -10.62 -21.03 -15.99
C LYS A 406 -11.10 -21.59 -14.66
N TYR A 407 -12.27 -21.18 -14.17
CA TYR A 407 -12.86 -21.73 -12.95
C TYR A 407 -13.23 -23.20 -13.10
N GLY A 408 -13.72 -23.62 -14.29
CA GLY A 408 -13.98 -25.02 -14.59
C GLY A 408 -12.73 -25.89 -14.50
N PHE A 409 -11.59 -25.40 -15.01
CA PHE A 409 -10.29 -26.08 -14.86
C PHE A 409 -9.87 -26.19 -13.39
N ILE A 410 -9.97 -25.09 -12.62
CA ILE A 410 -9.63 -25.07 -11.19
C ILE A 410 -10.51 -26.04 -10.40
N ALA A 411 -11.83 -26.01 -10.62
CA ALA A 411 -12.78 -26.89 -9.94
C ALA A 411 -12.51 -28.37 -10.27
N GLY A 412 -12.18 -28.67 -11.52
CA GLY A 412 -11.76 -30.00 -11.94
C GLY A 412 -10.51 -30.48 -11.21
N ALA A 413 -9.46 -29.65 -11.16
CA ALA A 413 -8.22 -29.96 -10.46
C ALA A 413 -8.41 -30.14 -8.95
N LEU A 414 -9.20 -29.27 -8.31
CA LEU A 414 -9.49 -29.37 -6.88
C LEU A 414 -10.34 -30.59 -6.55
N ARG A 415 -11.29 -30.95 -7.39
CA ARG A 415 -12.11 -32.17 -7.21
C ARG A 415 -11.24 -33.46 -7.15
N GLU A 416 -10.10 -33.46 -7.84
CA GLU A 416 -9.20 -34.60 -7.84
C GLU A 416 -8.18 -34.60 -6.70
N THR A 417 -7.92 -33.43 -6.08
CA THR A 417 -6.79 -33.23 -5.17
C THR A 417 -7.17 -32.73 -3.78
N TYR A 418 -8.40 -32.23 -3.61
CA TYR A 418 -8.88 -31.64 -2.37
C TYR A 418 -10.03 -32.45 -1.80
N VAL A 419 -9.91 -32.87 -0.54
CA VAL A 419 -10.98 -33.57 0.20
C VAL A 419 -11.47 -32.68 1.31
N ASP A 420 -12.69 -32.21 1.18
CA ASP A 420 -13.39 -31.42 2.20
C ASP A 420 -14.04 -32.37 3.21
N LYS A 421 -13.44 -32.47 4.38
CA LYS A 421 -14.07 -33.11 5.53
C LYS A 421 -14.87 -32.05 6.27
N GLN A 422 -16.13 -31.87 5.92
CA GLN A 422 -17.07 -30.93 6.52
C GLN A 422 -17.11 -30.99 8.07
N GLU A 423 -16.04 -30.61 8.75
CA GLU A 423 -16.09 -30.26 10.16
C GLU A 423 -16.20 -28.72 10.29
N ASP A 424 -17.20 -28.31 11.04
CA ASP A 424 -17.75 -26.96 11.17
C ASP A 424 -16.84 -25.95 11.87
N THR A 425 -15.63 -25.69 11.37
CA THR A 425 -14.83 -24.52 11.82
C THR A 425 -15.53 -23.20 11.49
N ALA A 426 -16.34 -23.18 10.45
CA ALA A 426 -17.21 -22.05 10.11
C ALA A 426 -18.39 -21.87 11.09
N ARG A 427 -18.69 -22.82 11.99
CA ARG A 427 -19.82 -22.71 12.90
C ARG A 427 -19.67 -21.58 13.91
N THR A 428 -18.50 -21.46 14.51
CA THR A 428 -18.18 -20.38 15.46
C THR A 428 -18.27 -19.00 14.80
N THR A 429 -17.69 -18.84 13.60
CA THR A 429 -17.79 -17.60 12.83
C THR A 429 -19.25 -17.29 12.49
N ARG A 430 -20.04 -18.26 12.04
CA ARG A 430 -21.47 -18.07 11.71
C ARG A 430 -22.30 -17.67 12.94
N VAL A 431 -22.05 -18.28 14.11
CA VAL A 431 -22.74 -17.92 15.35
C VAL A 431 -22.39 -16.48 15.76
N ILE A 432 -21.12 -16.11 15.75
CA ILE A 432 -20.69 -14.74 16.06
C ILE A 432 -21.31 -13.75 15.05
N ASP A 433 -21.24 -14.04 13.75
CA ASP A 433 -21.80 -13.19 12.69
C ASP A 433 -23.32 -13.03 12.85
N SER A 434 -24.06 -14.08 13.25
CA SER A 434 -25.50 -13.98 13.46
C SER A 434 -25.88 -12.95 14.55
N ILE A 435 -24.99 -12.70 15.51
CA ILE A 435 -25.18 -11.73 16.59
C ILE A 435 -24.62 -10.36 16.16
N VAL A 436 -23.39 -10.32 15.69
CA VAL A 436 -22.64 -9.09 15.39
C VAL A 436 -23.21 -8.38 14.17
N THR A 437 -23.64 -9.11 13.13
CA THR A 437 -24.24 -8.52 11.91
C THR A 437 -25.76 -8.50 11.94
N HIS A 438 -26.37 -8.80 13.09
CA HIS A 438 -27.82 -8.81 13.24
C HIS A 438 -28.43 -7.45 12.90
N ARG A 439 -29.56 -7.45 12.20
CA ARG A 439 -30.24 -6.25 11.68
C ARG A 439 -30.50 -5.17 12.73
N VAL A 440 -30.78 -5.55 13.96
CA VAL A 440 -31.08 -4.64 15.08
C VAL A 440 -29.89 -4.55 16.04
N TRP A 441 -29.37 -5.70 16.52
CA TRP A 441 -28.30 -5.77 17.51
C TRP A 441 -26.92 -5.38 16.96
N GLY A 442 -26.71 -5.45 15.66
CA GLY A 442 -25.41 -5.08 15.05
C GLY A 442 -25.00 -3.64 15.34
N TYR A 443 -25.95 -2.69 15.28
CA TYR A 443 -25.66 -1.28 15.59
C TYR A 443 -25.32 -1.03 17.07
N PRO A 444 -26.10 -1.50 18.07
CA PRO A 444 -25.73 -1.37 19.47
C PRO A 444 -24.37 -2.00 19.81
N ILE A 445 -24.09 -3.19 19.31
CA ILE A 445 -22.81 -3.87 19.51
C ILE A 445 -21.68 -3.07 18.91
N PHE A 446 -21.85 -2.57 17.70
CA PHE A 446 -20.87 -1.72 17.03
C PHE A 446 -20.57 -0.45 17.85
N PHE A 447 -21.59 0.27 18.31
CA PHE A 447 -21.42 1.45 19.15
C PHE A 447 -20.80 1.12 20.51
N LEU A 448 -21.09 -0.04 21.09
CA LEU A 448 -20.44 -0.51 22.30
C LEU A 448 -18.92 -0.72 22.09
N PHE A 449 -18.52 -1.37 20.98
CA PHE A 449 -17.10 -1.53 20.68
C PHE A 449 -16.39 -0.19 20.44
N LEU A 450 -17.05 0.75 19.77
CA LEU A 450 -16.52 2.10 19.61
C LEU A 450 -16.36 2.83 20.95
N TYR A 451 -17.36 2.74 21.81
CA TYR A 451 -17.31 3.32 23.15
C TYR A 451 -16.16 2.75 23.96
N LEU A 452 -16.00 1.43 23.99
CA LEU A 452 -14.91 0.77 24.69
C LEU A 452 -13.54 1.15 24.11
N MET A 453 -13.44 1.32 22.79
CA MET A 453 -12.21 1.76 22.12
C MET A 453 -11.84 3.18 22.54
N PHE A 454 -12.79 4.12 22.50
CA PHE A 454 -12.52 5.51 22.87
C PHE A 454 -12.27 5.66 24.36
N GLU A 455 -13.11 5.09 25.20
CA GLU A 455 -12.96 5.11 26.65
C GLU A 455 -11.62 4.50 27.09
N GLY A 456 -11.29 3.31 26.54
CA GLY A 456 -9.99 2.68 26.78
C GLY A 456 -8.82 3.53 26.30
N THR A 457 -8.95 4.24 25.18
CA THR A 457 -7.89 5.11 24.66
C THR A 457 -7.64 6.28 25.60
N PHE A 458 -8.69 6.94 26.10
CA PHE A 458 -8.54 8.08 26.98
C PHE A 458 -8.08 7.68 28.38
N ILE A 459 -8.70 6.68 29.01
CA ILE A 459 -8.32 6.23 30.37
C ILE A 459 -6.89 5.70 30.41
N LEU A 460 -6.53 4.79 29.49
CA LEU A 460 -5.19 4.20 29.48
C LEU A 460 -4.12 5.18 29.00
N GLY A 461 -4.49 6.13 28.15
CA GLY A 461 -3.57 7.11 27.59
C GLY A 461 -3.24 8.25 28.53
N ASP A 462 -4.13 8.58 29.46
CA ASP A 462 -3.98 9.71 30.38
C ASP A 462 -2.75 9.54 31.30
N TYR A 463 -2.51 8.36 31.83
CA TYR A 463 -1.35 8.09 32.69
C TYR A 463 0.01 8.34 32.00
N PRO A 464 0.32 7.75 30.84
CA PRO A 464 1.58 8.02 30.16
C PRO A 464 1.64 9.45 29.60
N MET A 465 0.50 10.06 29.27
CA MET A 465 0.41 11.45 28.82
C MET A 465 0.90 12.40 29.91
N GLN A 466 0.39 12.29 31.16
CA GLN A 466 0.83 13.07 32.31
C GLN A 466 2.33 12.87 32.59
N GLY A 467 2.84 11.62 32.44
CA GLY A 467 4.26 11.33 32.59
C GLY A 467 5.15 12.05 31.56
N ILE A 468 4.70 12.10 30.28
CA ILE A 468 5.42 12.84 29.22
C ILE A 468 5.31 14.34 29.45
N GLU A 469 4.15 14.86 29.86
CA GLU A 469 3.93 16.27 30.18
C GLU A 469 4.85 16.73 31.30
N TRP A 470 4.95 15.95 32.38
CA TRP A 470 5.91 16.20 33.45
C TRP A 470 7.37 16.20 32.92
N LEU A 471 7.73 15.25 32.05
CA LEU A 471 9.08 15.18 31.48
C LEU A 471 9.39 16.40 30.59
N VAL A 472 8.44 16.83 29.75
CA VAL A 472 8.57 18.02 28.90
C VAL A 472 8.68 19.26 29.75
N GLY A 473 7.88 19.40 30.81
CA GLY A 473 7.97 20.46 31.78
C GLY A 473 9.32 20.50 32.52
N ALA A 474 9.80 19.34 32.96
CA ALA A 474 11.13 19.22 33.62
C ALA A 474 12.30 19.56 32.65
N LEU A 475 12.20 19.21 31.37
CA LEU A 475 13.17 19.61 30.33
C LEU A 475 13.11 21.12 30.10
N GLY A 476 11.91 21.69 30.04
CA GLY A 476 11.71 23.15 29.91
C GLY A 476 12.30 23.92 31.08
N SER A 477 12.03 23.48 32.33
CA SER A 477 12.61 24.12 33.54
C SER A 477 14.13 23.98 33.58
N LEU A 478 14.69 22.81 33.24
CA LEU A 478 16.12 22.60 33.21
C LEU A 478 16.83 23.52 32.20
N VAL A 479 16.25 23.79 31.03
CA VAL A 479 16.78 24.75 30.08
C VAL A 479 16.61 26.18 30.60
N ARG A 480 15.43 26.49 31.19
CA ARG A 480 15.12 27.81 31.74
C ARG A 480 16.06 28.23 32.86
N ASP A 481 16.45 27.25 33.72
CA ASP A 481 17.33 27.51 34.87
C ASP A 481 18.84 27.59 34.53
N ASN A 482 19.26 26.94 33.43
CA ASN A 482 20.67 26.85 33.06
C ASN A 482 21.09 27.74 31.88
N MET A 483 20.18 28.38 31.16
CA MET A 483 20.49 29.29 30.08
C MET A 483 20.31 30.75 30.46
N PHE A 484 21.16 31.62 29.91
CA PHE A 484 21.03 33.08 30.03
C PHE A 484 19.75 33.53 29.33
N GLU A 485 19.11 34.57 29.88
CA GLU A 485 17.92 35.17 29.29
C GLU A 485 18.18 35.71 27.90
N GLY A 486 17.27 35.46 26.97
CA GLY A 486 17.35 35.94 25.60
C GLY A 486 16.57 35.11 24.59
N PRO A 487 16.44 35.58 23.35
CA PRO A 487 15.59 34.98 22.31
C PRO A 487 15.88 33.50 22.02
N LEU A 488 17.12 33.07 22.26
CA LEU A 488 17.50 31.68 22.04
C LEU A 488 16.92 30.72 23.10
N LYS A 489 16.87 31.22 24.38
CA LYS A 489 16.25 30.48 25.49
C LYS A 489 14.77 30.32 25.22
N ASP A 490 14.08 31.41 24.87
CA ASP A 490 12.64 31.44 24.63
C ASP A 490 12.27 30.57 23.39
N LEU A 491 13.08 30.61 22.32
CA LEU A 491 12.94 29.72 21.17
C LEU A 491 13.02 28.26 21.59
N LEU A 492 14.01 27.91 22.43
CA LEU A 492 14.21 26.52 22.84
C LEU A 492 13.08 26.05 23.79
N VAL A 493 12.68 26.86 24.76
CA VAL A 493 11.68 26.50 25.76
C VAL A 493 10.28 26.54 25.16
N ASP A 494 9.86 27.68 24.63
CA ASP A 494 8.48 27.93 24.23
C ASP A 494 8.26 27.52 22.75
N GLY A 495 9.23 27.74 21.86
CA GLY A 495 9.11 27.39 20.45
C GLY A 495 9.31 25.89 20.19
N ILE A 496 10.39 25.28 20.69
CA ILE A 496 10.75 23.89 20.39
C ILE A 496 10.21 22.94 21.44
N ILE A 497 10.58 23.11 22.73
CA ILE A 497 10.16 22.18 23.79
C ILE A 497 8.65 22.27 23.99
N GLY A 498 8.08 23.47 24.08
CA GLY A 498 6.64 23.68 24.20
C GLY A 498 5.88 23.18 22.97
N GLY A 499 6.31 23.57 21.77
CA GLY A 499 5.62 23.20 20.52
C GLY A 499 5.73 21.73 20.15
N VAL A 500 6.92 21.14 20.21
CA VAL A 500 7.13 19.70 19.95
C VAL A 500 6.63 18.86 21.11
N GLY A 501 6.85 19.32 22.35
CA GLY A 501 6.37 18.67 23.56
C GLY A 501 4.86 18.49 23.57
N GLY A 502 4.11 19.56 23.24
CA GLY A 502 2.65 19.52 23.15
C GLY A 502 2.12 18.43 22.20
N VAL A 503 2.87 18.08 21.16
CA VAL A 503 2.49 17.00 20.22
C VAL A 503 2.92 15.62 20.73
N ILE A 504 4.09 15.51 21.35
CA ILE A 504 4.59 14.25 21.90
C ILE A 504 3.74 13.79 23.10
N VAL A 505 3.18 14.70 23.86
CA VAL A 505 2.24 14.41 24.95
C VAL A 505 1.06 13.57 24.48
N PHE A 506 0.53 13.79 23.26
CA PHE A 506 -0.59 13.02 22.70
C PHE A 506 -0.18 11.69 22.04
N LEU A 507 1.12 11.41 21.91
CA LEU A 507 1.61 10.17 21.28
C LEU A 507 1.07 8.90 21.94
N PRO A 508 1.01 8.75 23.26
CA PRO A 508 0.43 7.58 23.92
C PRO A 508 -1.02 7.32 23.51
N ASN A 509 -1.84 8.35 23.47
CA ASN A 509 -3.24 8.24 23.05
C ASN A 509 -3.35 7.74 21.62
N ILE A 510 -2.50 8.23 20.72
CA ILE A 510 -2.44 7.80 19.33
C ILE A 510 -1.99 6.34 19.24
N LEU A 511 -1.00 5.91 20.00
CA LEU A 511 -0.53 4.53 20.03
C LEU A 511 -1.60 3.57 20.56
N ILE A 512 -2.30 3.92 21.63
CA ILE A 512 -3.37 3.11 22.20
C ILE A 512 -4.56 3.03 21.24
N LEU A 513 -4.90 4.13 20.58
CA LEU A 513 -5.91 4.13 19.52
C LEU A 513 -5.52 3.16 18.38
N TYR A 514 -4.27 3.22 17.92
CA TYR A 514 -3.78 2.27 16.91
C TYR A 514 -3.77 0.82 17.41
N PHE A 515 -3.51 0.59 18.68
CA PHE A 515 -3.59 -0.73 19.29
C PHE A 515 -5.00 -1.31 19.17
N PHE A 516 -6.03 -0.57 19.57
CA PHE A 516 -7.42 -1.01 19.45
C PHE A 516 -7.86 -1.19 18.00
N ILE A 517 -7.44 -0.31 17.10
CA ILE A 517 -7.74 -0.43 15.67
C ILE A 517 -7.09 -1.69 15.11
N SER A 518 -5.81 -1.95 15.41
CA SER A 518 -5.13 -3.17 14.95
C SER A 518 -5.76 -4.43 15.53
N LEU A 519 -6.23 -4.38 16.78
CA LEU A 519 -6.99 -5.47 17.40
C LEU A 519 -8.29 -5.76 16.64
N MET A 520 -9.05 -4.73 16.28
CA MET A 520 -10.31 -4.87 15.52
C MET A 520 -10.04 -5.30 14.07
N GLU A 521 -8.96 -4.86 13.45
CA GLU A 521 -8.55 -5.21 12.10
C GLU A 521 -8.11 -6.68 12.04
N ASP A 522 -7.15 -7.08 12.88
CA ASP A 522 -6.58 -8.44 12.90
C ASP A 522 -7.60 -9.49 13.35
N SER A 523 -8.59 -9.12 14.20
CA SER A 523 -9.70 -10.01 14.60
C SER A 523 -10.71 -10.26 13.47
N GLY A 524 -10.73 -9.44 12.41
CA GLY A 524 -11.72 -9.50 11.34
C GLY A 524 -13.04 -8.74 11.64
N TYR A 525 -13.15 -8.07 12.79
CA TYR A 525 -14.34 -7.30 13.16
C TYR A 525 -14.54 -6.06 12.26
N MET A 526 -13.45 -5.42 11.80
CA MET A 526 -13.54 -4.23 10.95
C MET A 526 -14.28 -4.48 9.63
N ALA A 527 -14.16 -5.66 9.04
CA ALA A 527 -14.92 -6.03 7.85
C ALA A 527 -16.45 -6.05 8.14
N ARG A 528 -16.86 -6.56 9.32
CA ARG A 528 -18.28 -6.58 9.73
C ARG A 528 -18.81 -5.19 10.02
N ALA A 529 -18.02 -4.35 10.68
CA ALA A 529 -18.38 -2.95 10.89
C ALA A 529 -18.60 -2.22 9.56
N ALA A 530 -17.70 -2.39 8.59
CA ALA A 530 -17.86 -1.83 7.26
C ALA A 530 -19.09 -2.38 6.53
N PHE A 531 -19.39 -3.67 6.68
CA PHE A 531 -20.59 -4.31 6.11
C PHE A 531 -21.89 -3.73 6.68
N ILE A 532 -21.99 -3.57 8.01
CA ILE A 532 -23.17 -2.99 8.67
C ILE A 532 -23.43 -1.56 8.18
N MET A 533 -22.35 -0.78 8.00
CA MET A 533 -22.43 0.63 7.65
C MET A 533 -22.50 0.89 6.14
N ASP A 534 -22.31 -0.12 5.30
CA ASP A 534 -22.24 0.04 3.83
C ASP A 534 -23.47 0.71 3.24
N LYS A 535 -24.67 0.33 3.66
CA LYS A 535 -25.92 0.94 3.19
C LYS A 535 -25.98 2.45 3.44
N ILE A 536 -25.44 2.92 4.57
CA ILE A 536 -25.38 4.35 4.92
C ILE A 536 -24.34 5.03 4.06
N MET A 537 -23.15 4.45 3.92
CA MET A 537 -22.07 4.99 3.10
C MET A 537 -22.46 5.06 1.62
N HIS A 538 -23.11 4.04 1.11
CA HIS A 538 -23.58 4.03 -0.28
C HIS A 538 -24.59 5.14 -0.57
N LYS A 539 -25.48 5.47 0.37
CA LYS A 539 -26.38 6.63 0.25
C LYS A 539 -25.64 7.97 0.21
N MET A 540 -24.41 8.02 0.72
CA MET A 540 -23.54 9.19 0.63
C MET A 540 -22.72 9.21 -0.67
N GLY A 541 -22.73 8.13 -1.47
CA GLY A 541 -21.91 7.94 -2.66
C GLY A 541 -20.50 7.42 -2.33
N LEU A 542 -20.32 6.81 -1.17
CA LEU A 542 -19.06 6.29 -0.67
C LEU A 542 -19.10 4.77 -0.52
N HIS A 543 -17.94 4.15 -0.54
CA HIS A 543 -17.76 2.73 -0.25
C HIS A 543 -17.89 2.46 1.26
N GLY A 544 -18.42 1.28 1.67
CA GLY A 544 -18.58 0.91 3.08
C GLY A 544 -17.30 1.03 3.93
N LYS A 545 -16.14 0.69 3.35
CA LYS A 545 -14.83 0.86 4.01
C LYS A 545 -14.50 2.34 4.37
N SER A 546 -15.15 3.32 3.74
CA SER A 546 -14.96 4.76 4.07
C SER A 546 -15.41 5.12 5.48
N PHE A 547 -16.29 4.30 6.06
CA PHE A 547 -16.79 4.51 7.41
C PHE A 547 -15.67 4.43 8.47
N ILE A 548 -14.70 3.55 8.28
CA ILE A 548 -13.58 3.34 9.19
C ILE A 548 -12.74 4.61 9.37
N PRO A 549 -12.18 5.22 8.30
CA PRO A 549 -11.51 6.51 8.42
C PRO A 549 -12.35 7.62 9.04
N LEU A 550 -13.65 7.69 8.72
CA LEU A 550 -14.53 8.72 9.26
C LEU A 550 -14.69 8.61 10.78
N ILE A 551 -14.85 7.41 11.30
CA ILE A 551 -14.91 7.18 12.76
C ILE A 551 -13.57 7.52 13.43
N MET A 552 -12.46 7.08 12.83
CA MET A 552 -11.13 7.42 13.36
C MET A 552 -10.89 8.93 13.42
N GLY A 553 -11.55 9.69 12.54
CA GLY A 553 -11.51 11.15 12.51
C GLY A 553 -11.99 11.81 13.80
N PHE A 554 -12.85 11.18 14.59
CA PHE A 554 -13.24 11.67 15.91
C PHE A 554 -12.11 11.61 16.95
N GLY A 555 -11.17 10.69 16.79
CA GLY A 555 -9.95 10.65 17.57
C GLY A 555 -8.90 11.62 17.02
N CYS A 556 -8.38 11.34 15.83
CA CYS A 556 -7.39 12.17 15.14
C CYS A 556 -7.51 12.03 13.62
N ASN A 557 -7.55 13.17 12.91
CA ASN A 557 -7.70 13.19 11.45
C ASN A 557 -6.48 12.63 10.71
N VAL A 558 -5.27 12.71 11.26
CA VAL A 558 -4.04 12.24 10.62
C VAL A 558 -4.07 10.71 10.42
N PRO A 559 -4.22 9.89 11.48
CA PRO A 559 -4.37 8.44 11.31
C PRO A 559 -5.59 8.06 10.49
N ALA A 560 -6.68 8.82 10.59
CA ALA A 560 -7.89 8.61 9.82
C ALA A 560 -7.63 8.73 8.30
N ILE A 561 -6.92 9.76 7.86
CA ILE A 561 -6.53 9.94 6.46
C ILE A 561 -5.57 8.84 6.02
N MET A 562 -4.60 8.47 6.85
CA MET A 562 -3.69 7.36 6.54
C MET A 562 -4.44 6.02 6.40
N ALA A 563 -5.49 5.78 7.19
CA ALA A 563 -6.34 4.59 7.09
C ALA A 563 -7.14 4.53 5.78
N SER A 564 -7.34 5.65 5.10
CA SER A 564 -8.07 5.68 3.82
C SER A 564 -7.39 4.86 2.70
N ARG A 565 -6.13 4.44 2.88
CA ARG A 565 -5.41 3.51 2.00
C ARG A 565 -6.15 2.19 1.81
N THR A 566 -6.92 1.74 2.80
CA THR A 566 -7.70 0.51 2.74
C THR A 566 -8.89 0.59 1.76
N ILE A 567 -9.21 1.79 1.27
CA ILE A 567 -10.27 2.02 0.30
C ILE A 567 -9.70 1.84 -1.11
N GLU A 568 -10.13 0.79 -1.80
CA GLU A 568 -9.66 0.44 -3.14
C GLU A 568 -10.10 1.46 -4.19
N ASN A 569 -11.36 1.92 -4.12
CA ASN A 569 -11.91 2.90 -5.06
C ASN A 569 -11.28 4.28 -4.84
N ARG A 570 -10.55 4.77 -5.84
CA ARG A 570 -9.84 6.07 -5.79
C ARG A 570 -10.78 7.25 -5.54
N LYS A 571 -12.00 7.24 -6.12
CA LYS A 571 -13.03 8.26 -5.92
C LYS A 571 -13.44 8.30 -4.45
N SER A 572 -13.87 7.17 -3.90
CA SER A 572 -14.28 7.05 -2.50
C SER A 572 -13.15 7.39 -1.54
N ARG A 573 -11.91 6.95 -1.83
CA ARG A 573 -10.72 7.27 -1.04
C ARG A 573 -10.47 8.77 -0.97
N LEU A 574 -10.47 9.45 -2.12
CA LEU A 574 -10.21 10.89 -2.18
C LEU A 574 -11.32 11.69 -1.48
N VAL A 575 -12.59 11.35 -1.73
CA VAL A 575 -13.70 12.04 -1.07
C VAL A 575 -13.65 11.81 0.44
N THR A 576 -13.35 10.59 0.89
CA THR A 576 -13.20 10.30 2.33
C THR A 576 -12.09 11.13 2.97
N MET A 577 -10.93 11.28 2.32
CA MET A 577 -9.85 12.15 2.80
C MET A 577 -10.28 13.62 2.90
N LEU A 578 -11.06 14.11 1.92
CA LEU A 578 -11.51 15.50 1.90
C LEU A 578 -12.55 15.82 2.96
N ILE A 579 -13.48 14.91 3.26
CA ILE A 579 -14.53 15.15 4.26
C ILE A 579 -14.10 14.82 5.70
N ASN A 580 -13.02 14.05 5.88
CA ASN A 580 -12.54 13.66 7.19
C ASN A 580 -12.25 14.86 8.14
N PRO A 581 -11.70 15.99 7.69
CA PRO A 581 -11.50 17.17 8.54
C PRO A 581 -12.77 17.75 9.17
N LEU A 582 -13.96 17.42 8.64
CA LEU A 582 -15.25 17.81 9.20
C LEU A 582 -15.64 16.98 10.44
N MET A 583 -14.99 15.83 10.67
CA MET A 583 -15.12 15.07 11.90
C MET A 583 -14.37 15.79 13.02
N SER A 584 -15.03 15.98 14.17
CA SER A 584 -14.44 16.67 15.31
C SER A 584 -13.38 15.78 15.98
N CYS A 585 -12.11 16.12 15.86
CA CYS A 585 -11.03 15.40 16.55
C CYS A 585 -10.93 15.78 18.03
N SER A 586 -10.28 14.95 18.83
CA SER A 586 -10.07 15.16 20.27
C SER A 586 -9.39 16.48 20.61
N ALA A 587 -8.50 16.98 19.78
CA ALA A 587 -7.79 18.24 19.93
C ALA A 587 -8.69 19.51 19.95
N ARG A 588 -9.93 19.36 19.46
CA ARG A 588 -10.93 20.45 19.50
C ARG A 588 -11.77 20.44 20.78
N LEU A 589 -11.80 19.32 21.51
CA LEU A 589 -12.63 19.15 22.68
C LEU A 589 -12.34 20.18 23.79
N PRO A 590 -11.08 20.53 24.12
CA PRO A 590 -10.80 21.55 25.15
C PRO A 590 -11.45 22.89 24.85
N ILE A 591 -11.48 23.34 23.58
CA ILE A 591 -12.14 24.59 23.20
C ILE A 591 -13.66 24.52 23.43
N TYR A 592 -14.27 23.39 23.11
CA TYR A 592 -15.69 23.19 23.32
C TYR A 592 -16.03 23.20 24.81
N LEU A 593 -15.25 22.48 25.62
CA LEU A 593 -15.47 22.42 27.07
C LEU A 593 -15.32 23.80 27.71
N LEU A 594 -14.31 24.56 27.27
CA LEU A 594 -14.10 25.95 27.74
C LEU A 594 -15.32 26.82 27.44
N LEU A 595 -15.72 26.92 26.17
CA LEU A 595 -16.81 27.80 25.76
C LEU A 595 -18.19 27.34 26.21
N VAL A 596 -18.42 26.01 26.23
CA VAL A 596 -19.69 25.43 26.70
C VAL A 596 -19.81 25.63 28.23
N GLY A 597 -18.71 25.39 28.97
CA GLY A 597 -18.68 25.64 30.42
C GLY A 597 -18.96 27.10 30.79
N ALA A 598 -18.40 28.01 29.98
CA ALA A 598 -18.57 29.45 30.17
C ALA A 598 -19.97 30.00 29.82
N PHE A 599 -20.50 29.62 28.66
CA PHE A 599 -21.70 30.24 28.09
C PHE A 599 -22.96 29.36 28.12
N PHE A 600 -22.82 28.01 28.32
CA PHE A 600 -23.93 27.06 28.27
C PHE A 600 -23.91 26.04 29.43
N PRO A 601 -23.69 26.45 30.70
CA PRO A 601 -23.51 25.49 31.82
C PRO A 601 -24.70 24.57 32.02
N ASN A 602 -25.94 25.03 31.79
CA ASN A 602 -27.17 24.26 32.00
C ASN A 602 -27.44 23.26 30.83
N ASN A 603 -26.91 23.48 29.66
CA ASN A 603 -27.18 22.68 28.44
C ASN A 603 -25.91 22.16 27.77
N ALA A 604 -24.84 21.97 28.51
CA ALA A 604 -23.52 21.60 28.01
C ALA A 604 -23.52 20.38 27.09
N SER A 605 -24.15 19.30 27.54
CA SER A 605 -24.23 18.05 26.79
C SER A 605 -25.02 18.18 25.48
N LEU A 606 -26.08 18.99 25.48
CA LEU A 606 -26.92 19.22 24.29
C LEU A 606 -26.14 20.03 23.24
N VAL A 607 -25.44 21.09 23.66
CA VAL A 607 -24.64 21.93 22.75
C VAL A 607 -23.52 21.12 22.11
N LEU A 608 -22.81 20.30 22.89
CA LEU A 608 -21.79 19.39 22.38
C LEU A 608 -22.39 18.43 21.35
N LEU A 609 -23.52 17.79 21.66
CA LEU A 609 -24.19 16.87 20.74
C LEU A 609 -24.56 17.57 19.42
N ILE A 610 -25.05 18.81 19.48
CA ILE A 610 -25.40 19.60 18.27
C ILE A 610 -24.15 19.89 17.45
N ILE A 611 -23.04 20.27 18.06
CA ILE A 611 -21.78 20.55 17.34
C ILE A 611 -21.31 19.28 16.59
N TYR A 612 -21.30 18.12 17.25
CA TYR A 612 -20.94 16.86 16.60
C TYR A 612 -21.91 16.50 15.47
N ALA A 613 -23.21 16.71 15.68
CA ALA A 613 -24.24 16.46 14.65
C ALA A 613 -24.06 17.37 13.41
N ILE A 614 -23.71 18.64 13.62
CA ILE A 614 -23.40 19.59 12.54
C ILE A 614 -22.21 19.07 11.73
N GLY A 615 -21.14 18.62 12.37
CA GLY A 615 -19.96 18.06 11.67
C GLY A 615 -20.32 16.87 10.79
N ILE A 616 -21.08 15.92 11.34
CA ILE A 616 -21.55 14.74 10.59
C ILE A 616 -22.45 15.14 9.43
N LEU A 617 -23.40 16.05 9.66
CA LEU A 617 -24.33 16.53 8.62
C LEU A 617 -23.56 17.19 7.46
N LEU A 618 -22.62 18.07 7.78
CA LEU A 618 -21.77 18.72 6.78
C LEU A 618 -20.93 17.72 6.01
N ALA A 619 -20.38 16.70 6.67
CA ALA A 619 -19.63 15.64 6.00
C ALA A 619 -20.50 14.86 5.02
N VAL A 620 -21.76 14.56 5.38
CA VAL A 620 -22.73 13.88 4.48
C VAL A 620 -23.06 14.77 3.27
N VAL A 621 -23.31 16.05 3.49
CA VAL A 621 -23.63 17.00 2.41
C VAL A 621 -22.42 17.15 1.46
N MET A 622 -21.23 17.39 2.02
CA MET A 622 -20.01 17.56 1.22
C MET A 622 -19.60 16.29 0.49
N ALA A 623 -19.80 15.11 1.10
CA ALA A 623 -19.57 13.84 0.41
C ALA A 623 -20.41 13.72 -0.86
N ARG A 624 -21.72 13.99 -0.76
CA ARG A 624 -22.63 13.97 -1.92
C ARG A 624 -22.25 14.99 -2.97
N LEU A 625 -21.88 16.21 -2.54
CA LEU A 625 -21.46 17.27 -3.43
C LEU A 625 -20.20 16.88 -4.22
N PHE A 626 -19.19 16.36 -3.52
CA PHE A 626 -17.93 15.95 -4.13
C PHE A 626 -18.08 14.74 -5.04
N CYS A 627 -18.89 13.74 -4.64
CA CYS A 627 -19.19 12.60 -5.50
C CYS A 627 -19.91 12.99 -6.80
N ARG A 628 -20.77 14.03 -6.74
CA ARG A 628 -21.57 14.46 -7.88
C ARG A 628 -20.81 15.40 -8.82
N PHE A 629 -20.01 16.35 -8.28
CA PHE A 629 -19.46 17.47 -9.07
C PHE A 629 -17.94 17.43 -9.21
N LEU A 630 -17.21 16.93 -8.18
CA LEU A 630 -15.77 17.10 -8.13
C LEU A 630 -15.01 15.89 -8.67
N VAL A 631 -15.41 14.69 -8.30
CA VAL A 631 -14.69 13.45 -8.63
C VAL A 631 -15.58 12.55 -9.48
N LYS A 632 -15.34 12.59 -10.80
CA LYS A 632 -15.98 11.69 -11.75
C LYS A 632 -15.23 10.36 -11.78
N GLY A 633 -15.92 9.25 -11.75
CA GLY A 633 -15.37 7.90 -11.85
C GLY A 633 -16.49 6.88 -11.76
N ASP A 634 -16.29 5.72 -12.36
CA ASP A 634 -17.26 4.64 -12.32
C ASP A 634 -17.35 4.05 -10.91
N ASP A 635 -18.57 3.71 -10.50
CA ASP A 635 -18.81 3.04 -9.23
C ASP A 635 -18.43 1.57 -9.42
N THR A 636 -17.30 1.18 -8.84
CA THR A 636 -16.90 -0.24 -8.80
C THR A 636 -17.90 -1.02 -7.95
N PRO A 637 -18.36 -2.19 -8.42
CA PRO A 637 -19.29 -3.02 -7.64
C PRO A 637 -18.66 -3.37 -6.29
N PHE A 638 -19.49 -3.29 -5.25
CA PHE A 638 -19.08 -3.61 -3.89
C PHE A 638 -19.00 -5.12 -3.70
N VAL A 639 -17.78 -5.65 -3.64
CA VAL A 639 -17.53 -7.03 -3.21
C VAL A 639 -16.66 -6.97 -1.96
N MET A 640 -17.23 -7.33 -0.81
CA MET A 640 -16.49 -7.37 0.45
C MET A 640 -16.41 -8.80 0.97
N GLU A 641 -15.18 -9.27 1.17
CA GLU A 641 -14.96 -10.52 1.88
C GLU A 641 -15.06 -10.30 3.37
N LEU A 642 -15.77 -11.21 4.03
CA LEU A 642 -15.79 -11.30 5.47
C LEU A 642 -14.81 -12.40 5.90
N PRO A 643 -13.56 -12.06 6.26
CA PRO A 643 -12.56 -13.04 6.70
C PRO A 643 -13.05 -13.76 7.97
N PRO A 644 -12.67 -15.02 8.23
CA PRO A 644 -13.03 -15.69 9.47
C PRO A 644 -12.47 -14.92 10.68
N TYR A 645 -13.16 -15.02 11.82
CA TYR A 645 -12.63 -14.43 13.05
C TYR A 645 -11.36 -15.16 13.47
N ARG A 646 -10.35 -14.36 13.84
CA ARG A 646 -9.05 -14.86 14.31
C ARG A 646 -8.70 -14.19 15.61
N ILE A 647 -8.07 -14.93 16.52
CA ILE A 647 -7.46 -14.34 17.71
C ILE A 647 -6.12 -13.76 17.30
N PRO A 648 -5.96 -12.43 17.37
CA PRO A 648 -4.71 -11.80 16.95
C PRO A 648 -3.58 -12.13 17.95
N THR A 649 -2.36 -12.29 17.44
CA THR A 649 -1.20 -12.48 18.30
C THR A 649 -0.73 -11.15 18.87
N SER A 650 -0.41 -11.11 20.17
CA SER A 650 0.09 -9.88 20.82
C SER A 650 1.28 -9.29 20.08
N LYS A 651 2.20 -10.13 19.58
CA LYS A 651 3.37 -9.69 18.82
C LYS A 651 3.01 -8.97 17.51
N SER A 652 1.96 -9.42 16.80
CA SER A 652 1.46 -8.76 15.59
C SER A 652 0.91 -7.37 15.92
N ILE A 653 0.01 -7.29 16.92
CA ILE A 653 -0.63 -6.04 17.32
C ILE A 653 0.42 -5.00 17.74
N PHE A 654 1.36 -5.37 18.61
CA PHE A 654 2.40 -4.44 19.08
C PHE A 654 3.32 -3.98 17.94
N ARG A 655 3.67 -4.88 17.01
CA ARG A 655 4.46 -4.50 15.82
C ARG A 655 3.69 -3.51 14.94
N HIS A 656 2.44 -3.80 14.59
CA HIS A 656 1.61 -2.91 13.77
C HIS A 656 1.39 -1.56 14.43
N THR A 657 1.12 -1.55 15.74
CA THR A 657 0.99 -0.32 16.53
C THR A 657 2.25 0.52 16.47
N TRP A 658 3.41 -0.10 16.71
CA TRP A 658 4.69 0.60 16.70
C TRP A 658 5.06 1.11 15.30
N GLU A 659 4.86 0.32 14.26
CA GLU A 659 5.13 0.73 12.87
C GLU A 659 4.27 1.95 12.47
N LYS A 660 2.97 1.94 12.79
CA LYS A 660 2.07 3.07 12.54
C LYS A 660 2.46 4.31 13.36
N GLY A 661 2.82 4.14 14.63
CA GLY A 661 3.30 5.22 15.49
C GLY A 661 4.64 5.81 15.03
N ALA A 662 5.59 4.96 14.65
CA ALA A 662 6.88 5.41 14.11
C ALA A 662 6.72 6.16 12.78
N GLN A 663 5.81 5.71 11.91
CA GLN A 663 5.48 6.43 10.67
C GLN A 663 4.86 7.80 10.97
N TYR A 664 3.99 7.90 11.98
CA TYR A 664 3.42 9.17 12.43
C TYR A 664 4.52 10.14 12.87
N LEU A 665 5.41 9.70 13.78
CA LEU A 665 6.50 10.54 14.28
C LEU A 665 7.46 11.00 13.17
N ARG A 666 7.86 10.09 12.28
CA ARG A 666 8.78 10.42 11.16
C ARG A 666 8.17 11.40 10.16
N LYS A 667 6.88 11.26 9.86
CA LYS A 667 6.22 12.13 8.88
C LYS A 667 5.81 13.48 9.47
N MET A 668 5.39 13.52 10.73
CA MET A 668 4.77 14.70 11.35
C MET A 668 5.75 15.50 12.20
N GLY A 669 6.71 14.87 12.88
CA GLY A 669 7.59 15.55 13.84
C GLY A 669 8.35 16.73 13.23
N GLY A 670 8.96 16.57 12.04
CA GLY A 670 9.68 17.64 11.38
C GLY A 670 8.78 18.80 10.92
N ILE A 671 7.58 18.50 10.41
CA ILE A 671 6.62 19.50 9.92
C ILE A 671 6.08 20.31 11.10
N ILE A 672 5.74 19.63 12.20
CA ILE A 672 5.20 20.27 13.40
C ILE A 672 6.27 21.17 14.05
N MET A 673 7.51 20.69 14.15
CA MET A 673 8.63 21.49 14.67
C MET A 673 8.81 22.80 13.90
N VAL A 674 8.83 22.74 12.56
CA VAL A 674 8.95 23.93 11.72
C VAL A 674 7.74 24.87 11.92
N ALA A 675 6.53 24.32 11.97
CA ALA A 675 5.32 25.11 12.20
C ALA A 675 5.33 25.80 13.57
N SER A 676 5.75 25.09 14.63
CA SER A 676 5.84 25.66 15.99
C SER A 676 6.86 26.79 16.06
N ILE A 677 8.04 26.62 15.45
CA ILE A 677 9.04 27.69 15.38
C ILE A 677 8.51 28.92 14.65
N VAL A 678 7.80 28.74 13.54
CA VAL A 678 7.21 29.86 12.78
C VAL A 678 6.14 30.57 13.60
N ILE A 679 5.22 29.85 14.25
CA ILE A 679 4.16 30.45 15.07
C ILE A 679 4.78 31.19 16.28
N TRP A 680 5.75 30.57 16.94
CA TRP A 680 6.49 31.20 18.02
C TRP A 680 7.15 32.51 17.56
N ALA A 681 7.87 32.49 16.44
CA ALA A 681 8.54 33.67 15.90
C ALA A 681 7.54 34.81 15.56
N LEU A 682 6.38 34.46 15.01
CA LEU A 682 5.31 35.42 14.71
C LEU A 682 4.69 36.03 15.99
N GLY A 683 4.64 35.27 17.08
CA GLY A 683 4.18 35.76 18.38
C GLY A 683 5.24 36.50 19.19
N TYR A 684 6.51 36.18 19.00
CA TYR A 684 7.62 36.77 19.75
C TYR A 684 8.05 38.14 19.21
N TYR A 685 8.16 38.31 17.89
CA TYR A 685 8.63 39.50 17.23
C TYR A 685 7.50 40.47 16.86
N PRO A 686 7.78 41.86 16.73
CA PRO A 686 9.11 42.46 16.68
C PRO A 686 9.72 42.86 18.05
N ASP A 687 8.91 43.18 19.06
CA ASP A 687 9.37 43.97 20.23
C ASP A 687 9.03 43.27 21.58
N HIS A 688 9.46 42.01 21.78
CA HIS A 688 9.14 41.21 22.98
C HIS A 688 9.51 41.93 24.31
N ASP A 689 10.69 42.56 24.37
CA ASP A 689 11.21 43.19 25.58
C ASP A 689 10.65 44.59 25.85
N ALA A 690 9.86 45.15 24.96
CA ALA A 690 9.33 46.51 25.05
C ALA A 690 8.08 46.62 25.93
N TYR A 691 7.39 45.49 26.20
CA TYR A 691 6.11 45.45 26.88
C TYR A 691 6.22 44.65 28.18
N GLN A 692 5.58 45.15 29.25
CA GLN A 692 5.52 44.45 30.54
C GLN A 692 4.31 43.53 30.65
N ASP A 693 3.29 43.77 29.83
CA ASP A 693 2.07 42.97 29.75
C ASP A 693 2.11 42.04 28.53
N VAL A 694 1.90 40.74 28.76
CA VAL A 694 1.94 39.71 27.73
C VAL A 694 0.82 39.92 26.70
N ALA A 695 -0.34 40.44 27.12
CA ALA A 695 -1.45 40.70 26.20
C ALA A 695 -1.13 41.87 25.26
N GLU A 696 -0.51 42.96 25.77
CA GLU A 696 -0.05 44.10 24.97
C GLU A 696 1.09 43.73 24.01
N GLN A 697 2.01 42.87 24.46
CA GLN A 697 3.06 42.32 23.62
C GLN A 697 2.47 41.49 22.47
N GLN A 698 1.52 40.60 22.74
CA GLN A 698 0.87 39.81 21.71
C GLN A 698 0.05 40.65 20.71
N GLU A 699 -0.59 41.72 21.19
CA GLU A 699 -1.33 42.66 20.33
C GLU A 699 -0.43 43.34 19.29
N ASN A 700 0.82 43.66 19.67
CA ASN A 700 1.80 44.34 18.84
C ASN A 700 2.72 43.40 18.06
N SER A 701 2.68 42.09 18.35
CA SER A 701 3.41 41.05 17.64
C SER A 701 2.96 40.91 16.16
N TYR A 702 3.74 40.22 15.36
CA TYR A 702 3.34 39.92 13.96
C TYR A 702 2.04 39.15 13.88
N ILE A 703 1.81 38.18 14.77
CA ILE A 703 0.55 37.41 14.80
C ILE A 703 -0.65 38.30 15.19
N GLY A 704 -0.47 39.24 16.12
CA GLY A 704 -1.47 40.23 16.50
C GLY A 704 -1.81 41.18 15.35
N ARG A 705 -0.77 41.68 14.63
CA ARG A 705 -0.96 42.54 13.45
C ARG A 705 -1.70 41.78 12.32
N ILE A 706 -1.39 40.50 12.10
CA ILE A 706 -2.11 39.67 11.15
C ILE A 706 -3.57 39.48 11.62
N GLY A 707 -3.81 39.24 12.93
CA GLY A 707 -5.14 39.14 13.52
C GLY A 707 -5.99 40.38 13.23
N LYS A 708 -5.45 41.57 13.48
CA LYS A 708 -6.10 42.85 13.16
C LYS A 708 -6.34 43.06 11.68
N ALA A 709 -5.42 42.59 10.82
CA ALA A 709 -5.60 42.67 9.34
C ALA A 709 -6.70 41.71 8.86
N VAL A 710 -6.93 40.59 9.54
CA VAL A 710 -7.99 39.62 9.22
C VAL A 710 -9.34 40.00 9.84
N GLU A 711 -9.34 40.83 10.90
CA GLU A 711 -10.55 41.26 11.64
C GLU A 711 -11.71 41.71 10.71
N PRO A 712 -11.51 42.53 9.68
CA PRO A 712 -12.61 42.94 8.80
C PRO A 712 -13.31 41.80 8.05
N VAL A 713 -12.59 40.66 7.91
CA VAL A 713 -13.14 39.47 7.25
C VAL A 713 -13.96 38.63 8.24
N ILE A 714 -13.62 38.66 9.53
CA ILE A 714 -14.28 37.83 10.55
C ILE A 714 -15.28 38.64 11.40
N GLU A 715 -15.23 39.96 11.38
CA GLU A 715 -16.20 40.87 12.04
C GLU A 715 -17.65 40.56 11.66
N PRO A 716 -18.00 40.23 10.41
CA PRO A 716 -19.36 39.83 10.04
C PRO A 716 -19.88 38.57 10.72
N LEU A 717 -18.97 37.78 11.36
CA LEU A 717 -19.26 36.61 12.18
C LEU A 717 -19.45 36.96 13.66
N GLY A 718 -19.23 38.26 14.04
CA GLY A 718 -19.17 38.71 15.41
C GLY A 718 -17.83 38.39 16.13
N PHE A 719 -16.76 38.09 15.39
CA PHE A 719 -15.44 37.76 15.96
C PHE A 719 -14.55 38.99 15.97
N ASP A 720 -13.86 39.19 17.08
CA ASP A 720 -12.83 40.22 17.24
C ASP A 720 -11.44 39.70 16.77
N TRP A 721 -10.44 40.57 16.76
CA TRP A 721 -9.09 40.22 16.38
C TRP A 721 -8.46 39.15 17.31
N LYS A 722 -8.83 39.11 18.62
CA LYS A 722 -8.32 38.13 19.59
C LYS A 722 -8.79 36.75 19.26
N LEU A 723 -10.06 36.56 18.92
CA LEU A 723 -10.61 35.31 18.37
C LEU A 723 -9.94 34.95 17.06
N GLY A 724 -9.61 35.97 16.23
CA GLY A 724 -8.86 35.81 15.00
C GLY A 724 -7.45 35.26 15.23
N VAL A 725 -6.71 35.76 16.20
CA VAL A 725 -5.40 35.23 16.62
C VAL A 725 -5.51 33.79 17.12
N GLY A 726 -6.54 33.48 17.90
CA GLY A 726 -6.86 32.11 18.33
C GLY A 726 -7.07 31.15 17.13
N ILE A 727 -7.80 31.61 16.10
CA ILE A 727 -7.97 30.83 14.84
C ILE A 727 -6.62 30.60 14.16
N LEU A 728 -5.77 31.61 14.06
CA LEU A 728 -4.46 31.51 13.40
C LEU A 728 -3.51 30.57 14.14
N SER A 729 -3.45 30.67 15.48
CA SER A 729 -2.61 29.74 16.28
C SER A 729 -3.06 28.30 16.14
N GLY A 730 -4.36 28.06 16.04
CA GLY A 730 -4.93 26.75 15.83
C GLY A 730 -4.68 26.11 14.43
N VAL A 731 -4.07 26.84 13.50
CA VAL A 731 -3.58 26.27 12.25
C VAL A 731 -2.39 25.34 12.50
N GLY A 732 -1.52 25.67 13.43
CA GLY A 732 -0.41 24.81 13.83
C GLY A 732 -0.89 23.56 14.56
N ALA A 733 -1.54 23.79 15.72
CA ALA A 733 -2.15 22.75 16.54
C ALA A 733 -3.43 23.32 17.19
N LYS A 734 -4.49 22.52 17.19
CA LYS A 734 -5.81 22.99 17.64
C LYS A 734 -5.85 23.32 19.14
N GLU A 735 -5.02 22.67 19.90
CA GLU A 735 -4.87 22.86 21.35
C GLU A 735 -4.36 24.27 21.69
N LEU A 736 -3.55 24.86 20.83
CA LEU A 736 -2.99 26.20 21.01
C LEU A 736 -4.06 27.30 21.07
N VAL A 737 -5.25 27.06 20.55
CA VAL A 737 -6.34 28.04 20.59
C VAL A 737 -6.71 28.35 22.01
N VAL A 738 -6.81 27.37 22.91
CA VAL A 738 -7.19 27.57 24.33
C VAL A 738 -6.14 28.39 25.07
N SER A 739 -4.88 28.01 24.98
CA SER A 739 -3.80 28.74 25.63
C SER A 739 -3.66 30.18 25.09
N THR A 740 -3.82 30.37 23.77
CA THR A 740 -3.80 31.69 23.15
C THR A 740 -4.95 32.57 23.66
N LEU A 741 -6.16 32.02 23.73
CA LEU A 741 -7.31 32.76 24.30
C LEU A 741 -7.12 33.05 25.79
N GLY A 742 -6.54 32.12 26.57
CA GLY A 742 -6.17 32.29 27.95
C GLY A 742 -5.26 33.51 28.15
N VAL A 743 -4.18 33.58 27.39
CA VAL A 743 -3.22 34.69 27.44
C VAL A 743 -3.87 36.03 27.02
N LEU A 744 -4.68 36.04 25.95
CA LEU A 744 -5.26 37.27 25.41
C LEU A 744 -6.41 37.87 26.22
N TYR A 745 -7.13 37.05 27.02
CA TYR A 745 -8.31 37.47 27.77
C TYR A 745 -8.14 37.40 29.29
N ALA A 746 -7.19 36.58 29.79
CA ALA A 746 -7.04 36.35 31.23
C ALA A 746 -5.67 36.69 31.78
N ASP A 747 -4.70 37.10 30.97
CA ASP A 747 -3.28 37.31 31.31
C ASP A 747 -2.61 36.09 31.94
N ASP A 748 -3.23 34.91 31.86
CA ASP A 748 -2.75 33.67 32.41
C ASP A 748 -3.09 32.49 31.51
N ALA A 749 -2.10 31.68 31.18
CA ALA A 749 -2.25 30.50 30.31
C ALA A 749 -3.00 29.34 30.97
N GLU A 750 -3.11 29.35 32.32
CA GLU A 750 -3.73 28.29 33.12
C GLU A 750 -5.10 28.72 33.73
N ALA A 751 -5.72 29.79 33.23
CA ALA A 751 -6.99 30.26 33.73
C ALA A 751 -8.12 29.22 33.60
N ASP A 752 -8.85 29.00 34.70
CA ASP A 752 -10.00 28.07 34.73
C ASP A 752 -11.11 28.52 33.75
N ALA A 753 -11.81 27.53 33.16
CA ALA A 753 -12.87 27.75 32.17
C ALA A 753 -13.97 28.75 32.65
N VAL A 754 -14.29 28.75 33.97
CA VAL A 754 -15.29 29.62 34.56
C VAL A 754 -14.78 31.07 34.60
N SER A 755 -13.53 31.29 35.04
CA SER A 755 -12.91 32.61 35.12
C SER A 755 -12.70 33.24 33.75
N LEU A 756 -12.39 32.45 32.76
CA LEU A 756 -12.21 32.91 31.38
C LEU A 756 -13.55 33.31 30.74
N GLY A 757 -14.63 32.59 31.02
CA GLY A 757 -15.95 32.88 30.49
C GLY A 757 -16.54 34.22 30.97
N GLU A 758 -16.22 34.63 32.18
CA GLU A 758 -16.63 35.95 32.71
C GLU A 758 -15.85 37.11 32.07
N ARG A 759 -14.63 36.83 31.54
CA ARG A 759 -13.73 37.85 30.97
C ARG A 759 -13.83 37.99 29.45
N ILE A 760 -14.34 36.98 28.74
CA ILE A 760 -14.52 37.06 27.28
C ILE A 760 -15.81 37.82 26.94
N PRO A 761 -15.75 39.03 26.36
CA PRO A 761 -16.91 39.87 26.11
C PRO A 761 -17.69 39.48 24.86
N ILE A 762 -18.08 38.21 24.75
CA ILE A 762 -18.86 37.68 23.60
C ILE A 762 -20.21 37.17 24.02
N THR A 763 -21.18 37.20 23.10
CA THR A 763 -22.51 36.64 23.35
C THR A 763 -22.52 35.12 23.21
N PRO A 764 -23.47 34.41 23.85
CA PRO A 764 -23.58 32.93 23.64
C PRO A 764 -23.73 32.53 22.19
N LEU A 765 -24.38 33.37 21.36
CA LEU A 765 -24.52 33.14 19.91
C LEU A 765 -23.15 33.15 19.19
N VAL A 766 -22.32 34.15 19.51
CA VAL A 766 -20.96 34.29 18.99
C VAL A 766 -20.09 33.13 19.47
N ALA A 767 -20.17 32.72 20.73
CA ALA A 767 -19.46 31.58 21.28
C ALA A 767 -19.84 30.26 20.52
N PHE A 768 -21.13 30.04 20.26
CA PHE A 768 -21.60 28.91 19.46
C PHE A 768 -21.09 28.98 18.03
N GLY A 769 -21.17 30.14 17.36
CA GLY A 769 -20.64 30.38 16.02
C GLY A 769 -19.15 30.12 15.95
N TYR A 770 -18.38 30.51 16.96
CA TYR A 770 -16.94 30.27 17.05
C TYR A 770 -16.61 28.77 17.21
N MET A 771 -17.34 28.05 18.05
CA MET A 771 -17.18 26.58 18.17
C MET A 771 -17.43 25.86 16.84
N VAL A 772 -18.48 26.27 16.11
CA VAL A 772 -18.78 25.70 14.79
C VAL A 772 -17.72 26.12 13.76
N PHE A 773 -17.21 27.34 13.82
CA PHE A 773 -16.08 27.76 12.98
C PHE A 773 -14.86 26.88 13.25
N VAL A 774 -14.48 26.67 14.51
CA VAL A 774 -13.34 25.82 14.91
C VAL A 774 -13.55 24.36 14.52
N LEU A 775 -14.80 23.87 14.49
CA LEU A 775 -15.14 22.54 13.97
C LEU A 775 -14.74 22.38 12.50
N ILE A 776 -15.02 23.37 11.66
CA ILE A 776 -15.00 23.22 10.21
C ILE A 776 -13.71 23.73 9.59
N TYR A 777 -13.16 24.86 10.08
CA TYR A 777 -12.10 25.62 9.44
C TYR A 777 -10.81 24.81 9.21
N PHE A 778 -9.88 25.42 8.57
CA PHE A 778 -8.58 24.96 8.16
C PHE A 778 -8.06 23.74 8.98
N PRO A 779 -7.81 22.59 8.37
CA PRO A 779 -7.25 21.43 9.06
C PRO A 779 -5.87 21.77 9.62
N CYS A 780 -5.44 21.13 10.71
CA CYS A 780 -4.07 21.32 11.20
C CYS A 780 -3.05 20.92 10.12
N ILE A 781 -1.87 21.55 10.17
CA ILE A 781 -0.79 21.34 9.16
C ILE A 781 -0.46 19.85 8.99
N ALA A 782 -0.48 19.08 10.09
CA ALA A 782 -0.26 17.63 10.06
C ALA A 782 -1.32 16.91 9.20
N THR A 783 -2.59 17.31 9.28
CA THR A 783 -3.68 16.75 8.44
C THR A 783 -3.46 17.07 6.97
N LEU A 784 -3.05 18.29 6.61
CA LEU A 784 -2.75 18.67 5.23
C LEU A 784 -1.56 17.89 4.68
N ALA A 785 -0.53 17.68 5.48
CA ALA A 785 0.61 16.85 5.10
C ALA A 785 0.20 15.39 4.86
N ALA A 786 -0.72 14.86 5.68
CA ALA A 786 -1.29 13.53 5.47
C ALA A 786 -2.11 13.46 4.17
N ILE A 787 -2.98 14.45 3.89
CA ILE A 787 -3.74 14.52 2.63
C ILE A 787 -2.78 14.56 1.43
N LYS A 788 -1.72 15.39 1.47
CA LYS A 788 -0.71 15.43 0.42
C LYS A 788 -0.01 14.09 0.26
N GLY A 789 0.37 13.44 1.36
CA GLY A 789 1.05 12.15 1.35
C GLY A 789 0.20 11.05 0.71
N GLU A 790 -1.10 10.97 1.06
CA GLU A 790 -2.00 9.92 0.60
C GLU A 790 -2.63 10.20 -0.79
N SER A 791 -2.84 11.47 -1.14
CA SER A 791 -3.37 11.85 -2.45
C SER A 791 -2.29 11.99 -3.53
N GLY A 792 -1.01 12.07 -3.13
CA GLY A 792 0.12 12.32 -4.03
C GLY A 792 0.20 13.76 -4.57
N SER A 793 -0.68 14.70 -4.15
CA SER A 793 -0.78 16.04 -4.75
C SER A 793 -1.05 17.15 -3.73
N TRP A 794 -0.25 18.22 -3.80
CA TRP A 794 -0.52 19.45 -3.06
C TRP A 794 -1.83 20.13 -3.41
N LYS A 795 -2.36 19.92 -4.63
CA LYS A 795 -3.62 20.50 -5.08
C LYS A 795 -4.78 20.10 -4.17
N TRP A 796 -4.84 18.83 -3.77
CA TRP A 796 -5.90 18.32 -2.88
C TRP A 796 -5.76 18.80 -1.45
N ALA A 797 -4.53 18.94 -0.94
CA ALA A 797 -4.30 19.51 0.38
C ALA A 797 -4.70 20.99 0.43
N LEU A 798 -4.29 21.78 -0.58
CA LEU A 798 -4.69 23.18 -0.69
C LEU A 798 -6.22 23.33 -0.88
N PHE A 799 -6.82 22.49 -1.71
CA PHE A 799 -8.27 22.48 -1.89
C PHE A 799 -8.99 22.20 -0.56
N ALA A 800 -8.51 21.22 0.23
CA ALA A 800 -9.06 20.92 1.55
C ALA A 800 -8.98 22.13 2.48
N ALA A 801 -7.84 22.81 2.55
CA ALA A 801 -7.64 24.00 3.36
C ALA A 801 -8.61 25.13 2.98
N VAL A 802 -8.72 25.41 1.68
CA VAL A 802 -9.57 26.53 1.17
C VAL A 802 -11.05 26.23 1.38
N TYR A 803 -11.52 25.05 0.95
CA TYR A 803 -12.96 24.78 1.02
C TYR A 803 -13.46 24.69 2.47
N THR A 804 -12.67 24.09 3.40
CA THR A 804 -13.09 24.02 4.81
C THR A 804 -13.13 25.40 5.44
N THR A 805 -12.18 26.28 5.13
CA THR A 805 -12.18 27.67 5.65
C THR A 805 -13.35 28.49 5.11
N VAL A 806 -13.62 28.40 3.80
CA VAL A 806 -14.80 29.06 3.19
C VAL A 806 -16.09 28.51 3.76
N LEU A 807 -16.20 27.18 3.92
CA LEU A 807 -17.38 26.53 4.50
C LEU A 807 -17.58 26.97 5.97
N ALA A 808 -16.52 27.07 6.76
CA ALA A 808 -16.57 27.54 8.14
C ALA A 808 -17.10 28.97 8.21
N TRP A 809 -16.58 29.86 7.33
CA TRP A 809 -17.02 31.23 7.25
C TRP A 809 -18.52 31.33 6.90
N VAL A 810 -18.96 30.62 5.86
CA VAL A 810 -20.37 30.62 5.40
C VAL A 810 -21.32 30.10 6.49
N VAL A 811 -20.96 28.99 7.13
CA VAL A 811 -21.82 28.39 8.18
C VAL A 811 -21.89 29.28 9.41
N SER A 812 -20.75 29.81 9.90
CA SER A 812 -20.74 30.70 11.07
C SER A 812 -21.42 32.03 10.78
N PHE A 813 -21.27 32.58 9.57
CA PHE A 813 -22.03 33.75 9.11
C PHE A 813 -23.54 33.52 9.15
N ALA A 814 -23.97 32.37 8.61
CA ALA A 814 -25.38 31.99 8.65
C ALA A 814 -25.91 31.86 10.10
N ILE A 815 -25.12 31.26 11.01
CA ILE A 815 -25.49 31.12 12.41
C ILE A 815 -25.63 32.51 13.07
N TYR A 816 -24.67 33.40 12.87
CA TYR A 816 -24.66 34.74 13.47
C TYR A 816 -25.81 35.60 12.93
N GLN A 817 -26.01 35.67 11.61
CA GLN A 817 -27.06 36.48 10.99
C GLN A 817 -28.46 35.94 11.28
N ILE A 818 -28.67 34.62 11.17
CA ILE A 818 -29.96 33.99 11.46
C ILE A 818 -30.25 34.04 12.95
N GLY A 819 -29.26 33.76 13.81
CA GLY A 819 -29.43 33.87 15.28
C GLY A 819 -29.73 35.29 15.73
N GLY A 820 -29.10 36.30 15.12
CA GLY A 820 -29.39 37.70 15.40
C GLY A 820 -30.80 38.19 14.97
N LEU A 821 -31.50 37.42 14.10
CA LEU A 821 -32.91 37.71 13.74
C LEU A 821 -33.90 37.20 14.80
N PHE A 822 -33.49 36.24 15.64
CA PHE A 822 -34.34 35.59 16.64
C PHE A 822 -33.99 36.01 18.09
N GLY A 823 -32.93 36.73 18.31
CA GLY A 823 -32.52 37.32 19.58
C GLY A 823 -32.46 38.81 19.52
#